data_0750240a8401375090c492aa7e419b51
#
_entry.id   0750240a8401375090c492aa7e419b51
#
_cell.length_a   1.000
_cell.length_b   1.000
_cell.length_c   1.000
_cell.angle_alpha   90.00
_cell.angle_beta   90.00
_cell.angle_gamma   90.00
#
_symmetry.space_group_name_H-M   'P 1'
#
loop_
_entity.id
_entity.type
_entity.pdbx_description
1 polymer ?
#
loop_
_entity_poly.entity_id
_entity_poly.type
_entity_poly.pdbx_seq_one_letter_code
_entity_poly.pdbx_strand_id
1 'polypeptide(L)'
;TSMSERLVTQNPLLAGFPAAAGLYRPEDEKDACGLASVVSLTGEPSHEIIALALEALENLEHRGAVGSDAGTGDGAGILSDLPDAFIRAVLAEEFPEVKLPSTGGYAAGLVFLPKASTERKAARYRIAAIAAEEGLEALAWRAVAVRPEVLGESARAASPVIEQAIFAPRGGESIDTDQLERRAYRARKRIQHETGCYLPSLSARTIVYKGMVTTLQLPGYYVELSDERFISRFAIVHSRYSTNTFPSWHLAQPLRMVAHNGEINTVRGNRNWMRARESQLVSDVLGDVRPLLPICSDGGSDSASFDEVLELLVMAGRSLPHALAMMVPEAWESETGLHPDLVDFLEYHSLIMEPWDGPAAMIATDGSELVALLDRNGLRPGRFLVTSDGILVIASETGVLDVAPERVIRRGRLQPGRMLAVDLATGEMRDDDAVKTELSQLAPWGDWLREGRIRLTDLPEREHLVHPPASTSRRQRTFGYTEEELRLLITPMARDGIEPLAAMGTDTPIAVLSDRPRLVFDYFVQQFAQVTNPPLDALREELVTSLLTGIGPQANLLTASADHARQVILDFPVINNDALARIQHFGEDPERERAVTIRGLYPVDFAAKGLADRLEAMCWEASAAIEAGAEFVVLSDRPRAVAARDLGRASPPHPRGAAHACGTHRRGRRCARGTPRCRIDRIRCRCGEPVPRDGDRRAAGA
;
A
#
# COMPACT_ATOMS: atom_id res chain seq x y z
N THR A 1 -8.84 -10.66 50.39
CA THR A 1 -8.77 -10.78 48.93
C THR A 1 -10.17 -10.59 48.35
N SER A 2 -10.36 -9.53 47.57
CA SER A 2 -11.66 -9.21 46.99
C SER A 2 -12.05 -10.28 45.93
N MET A 3 -13.33 -10.39 45.64
CA MET A 3 -13.84 -11.32 44.62
C MET A 3 -13.22 -11.07 43.22
N SER A 4 -12.79 -9.82 42.95
CA SER A 4 -12.07 -9.42 41.74
C SER A 4 -10.63 -10.00 41.69
N GLU A 5 -9.90 -10.05 42.80
CA GLU A 5 -8.55 -10.64 42.84
C GLU A 5 -8.57 -12.17 42.61
N ARG A 6 -9.69 -12.88 42.99
CA ARG A 6 -9.84 -14.30 42.70
C ARG A 6 -10.16 -14.59 41.24
N LEU A 7 -10.84 -13.66 40.54
CA LEU A 7 -11.14 -13.81 39.11
C LEU A 7 -9.91 -13.64 38.26
N VAL A 8 -9.03 -12.67 38.59
CA VAL A 8 -7.78 -12.43 37.85
C VAL A 8 -6.80 -13.58 37.96
N THR A 9 -6.76 -14.26 39.12
CA THR A 9 -5.88 -15.43 39.33
C THR A 9 -6.44 -16.73 38.72
N GLN A 10 -7.67 -16.74 38.25
CA GLN A 10 -8.34 -17.91 37.65
C GLN A 10 -8.55 -17.83 36.14
N ASN A 11 -8.28 -16.69 35.51
CA ASN A 11 -8.36 -16.58 34.08
C ASN A 11 -6.97 -16.81 33.42
N PRO A 12 -6.74 -17.99 32.83
CA PRO A 12 -5.44 -18.29 32.19
C PRO A 12 -5.06 -17.33 31.06
N LEU A 13 -6.03 -16.63 30.50
CA LEU A 13 -5.80 -15.64 29.44
C LEU A 13 -5.11 -14.36 29.95
N LEU A 14 -5.16 -14.09 31.26
CA LEU A 14 -4.50 -12.95 31.90
C LEU A 14 -3.18 -13.32 32.58
N ALA A 15 -2.75 -14.56 32.46
CA ALA A 15 -1.48 -15.01 33.00
C ALA A 15 -0.32 -14.39 32.22
N GLY A 16 0.46 -13.53 32.88
CA GLY A 16 1.58 -12.82 32.29
C GLY A 16 1.39 -11.32 32.13
N PHE A 17 0.18 -10.80 32.31
CA PHE A 17 -0.02 -9.36 32.40
C PHE A 17 0.38 -8.81 33.78
N PRO A 18 0.84 -7.56 33.86
CA PRO A 18 1.08 -6.89 35.12
C PRO A 18 -0.20 -6.86 35.98
N ALA A 19 -0.07 -6.88 37.29
CA ALA A 19 -1.22 -6.70 38.17
C ALA A 19 -1.83 -5.29 37.96
N ALA A 20 -3.16 -5.19 38.15
CA ALA A 20 -3.87 -3.92 38.08
C ALA A 20 -3.22 -2.87 39.00
N ALA A 21 -2.88 -1.71 38.47
CA ALA A 21 -2.24 -0.61 39.20
C ALA A 21 -2.69 0.76 38.66
N GLY A 22 -3.17 1.61 39.55
CA GLY A 22 -3.70 2.93 39.16
C GLY A 22 -4.92 2.80 38.23
N LEU A 23 -4.83 3.36 37.02
CA LEU A 23 -5.85 3.26 35.98
C LEU A 23 -5.69 2.03 35.08
N TYR A 24 -4.59 1.31 35.21
CA TYR A 24 -4.33 0.11 34.41
C TYR A 24 -5.12 -1.09 34.96
N ARG A 25 -5.84 -1.76 34.08
CA ARG A 25 -6.54 -3.02 34.34
C ARG A 25 -6.18 -3.99 33.22
N PRO A 26 -5.71 -5.21 33.55
CA PRO A 26 -5.41 -6.23 32.52
C PRO A 26 -6.58 -6.57 31.60
N GLU A 27 -7.83 -6.40 32.09
CA GLU A 27 -9.05 -6.65 31.33
C GLU A 27 -9.31 -5.59 30.25
N ASP A 28 -8.68 -4.43 30.36
CA ASP A 28 -8.82 -3.32 29.41
C ASP A 28 -7.75 -3.36 28.31
N GLU A 29 -6.80 -4.30 28.39
CA GLU A 29 -5.83 -4.54 27.32
C GLU A 29 -6.54 -5.08 26.08
N LYS A 30 -6.59 -4.23 25.06
CA LYS A 30 -7.19 -4.55 23.75
C LYS A 30 -6.24 -4.14 22.67
N ASP A 31 -5.54 -5.12 22.09
CA ASP A 31 -4.82 -4.87 20.84
C ASP A 31 -5.77 -4.85 19.65
N ALA A 32 -5.43 -4.09 18.62
CA ALA A 32 -6.23 -4.02 17.42
C ALA A 32 -5.94 -5.20 16.48
N CYS A 33 -6.95 -5.74 15.81
CA CYS A 33 -6.95 -6.79 14.79
C CYS A 33 -6.38 -8.16 15.23
N GLY A 34 -7.15 -9.21 14.98
CA GLY A 34 -6.75 -10.60 15.11
C GLY A 34 -6.34 -11.18 13.75
N LEU A 35 -5.14 -11.72 13.65
CA LEU A 35 -4.60 -12.36 12.45
C LEU A 35 -4.04 -13.73 12.81
N ALA A 36 -4.46 -14.76 12.08
CA ALA A 36 -3.87 -16.08 12.20
C ALA A 36 -3.82 -16.83 10.85
N SER A 37 -2.92 -17.78 10.76
CA SER A 37 -2.84 -18.73 9.65
C SER A 37 -2.49 -20.11 10.18
N VAL A 38 -3.11 -21.12 9.60
CA VAL A 38 -2.82 -22.54 9.85
C VAL A 38 -2.38 -23.16 8.53
N VAL A 39 -1.25 -23.87 8.53
CA VAL A 39 -0.63 -24.43 7.31
C VAL A 39 -0.23 -25.88 7.55
N SER A 40 -0.54 -26.75 6.60
CA SER A 40 -0.05 -28.12 6.55
C SER A 40 1.37 -28.15 5.98
N LEU A 41 2.34 -28.53 6.78
CA LEU A 41 3.73 -28.74 6.32
C LEU A 41 3.94 -30.12 5.65
N THR A 42 2.88 -30.91 5.52
CA THR A 42 2.93 -32.15 4.73
C THR A 42 2.59 -31.90 3.25
N GLY A 43 2.08 -30.71 2.91
CA GLY A 43 1.54 -30.38 1.61
C GLY A 43 0.19 -31.01 1.28
N GLU A 44 -0.36 -31.82 2.18
CA GLU A 44 -1.65 -32.50 1.99
C GLU A 44 -2.81 -31.60 2.45
N PRO A 45 -3.86 -31.41 1.63
CA PRO A 45 -5.02 -30.63 2.01
C PRO A 45 -5.95 -31.44 2.93
N SER A 46 -6.50 -30.79 3.96
CA SER A 46 -7.48 -31.39 4.85
C SER A 46 -8.53 -30.41 5.31
N HIS A 47 -9.69 -30.91 5.76
CA HIS A 47 -10.71 -30.09 6.42
C HIS A 47 -10.26 -29.62 7.80
N GLU A 48 -9.37 -30.38 8.45
CA GLU A 48 -8.79 -30.02 9.75
C GLU A 48 -8.13 -28.63 9.72
N ILE A 49 -7.44 -28.28 8.63
CA ILE A 49 -6.82 -26.94 8.45
C ILE A 49 -7.89 -25.85 8.51
N ILE A 50 -9.04 -26.04 7.87
CA ILE A 50 -10.16 -25.10 7.92
C ILE A 50 -10.75 -25.03 9.34
N ALA A 51 -10.98 -26.15 9.97
CA ALA A 51 -11.53 -26.22 11.32
C ALA A 51 -10.61 -25.51 12.34
N LEU A 52 -9.31 -25.80 12.31
CA LEU A 52 -8.32 -25.14 13.17
C LEU A 52 -8.22 -23.64 12.92
N ALA A 53 -8.31 -23.21 11.67
CA ALA A 53 -8.28 -21.78 11.34
C ALA A 53 -9.54 -21.05 11.84
N LEU A 54 -10.71 -21.68 11.75
CA LEU A 54 -11.95 -21.14 12.31
C LEU A 54 -11.90 -21.09 13.83
N GLU A 55 -11.36 -22.13 14.49
CA GLU A 55 -11.10 -22.12 15.93
C GLU A 55 -10.14 -20.99 16.34
N ALA A 56 -9.05 -20.80 15.61
CA ALA A 56 -8.12 -19.70 15.83
C ALA A 56 -8.81 -18.33 15.66
N LEU A 57 -9.70 -18.19 14.68
CA LEU A 57 -10.48 -16.99 14.47
C LEU A 57 -11.46 -16.73 15.62
N GLU A 58 -12.12 -17.77 16.12
CA GLU A 58 -13.01 -17.70 17.27
C GLU A 58 -12.26 -17.24 18.52
N ASN A 59 -11.09 -17.81 18.78
CA ASN A 59 -10.22 -17.43 19.89
C ASN A 59 -9.65 -15.99 19.77
N LEU A 60 -9.73 -15.38 18.59
CA LEU A 60 -9.40 -13.96 18.33
C LEU A 60 -10.61 -13.01 18.44
N GLU A 61 -11.77 -13.46 18.96
CA GLU A 61 -12.98 -12.62 19.09
C GLU A 61 -12.72 -11.35 19.92
N HIS A 62 -11.89 -11.42 20.96
CA HIS A 62 -11.51 -10.27 21.77
C HIS A 62 -10.77 -9.16 20.98
N ARG A 63 -10.27 -9.47 19.78
CA ARG A 63 -9.65 -8.55 18.84
C ARG A 63 -10.66 -7.92 17.87
N GLY A 64 -11.84 -8.52 17.75
CA GLY A 64 -12.92 -8.03 16.93
C GLY A 64 -13.60 -6.81 17.56
N ALA A 65 -14.39 -6.09 16.76
CA ALA A 65 -15.29 -5.07 17.24
C ALA A 65 -16.68 -5.30 16.65
N VAL A 66 -17.68 -4.80 17.33
CA VAL A 66 -19.08 -4.86 16.90
C VAL A 66 -19.58 -3.44 16.62
N GLY A 67 -20.49 -3.32 15.67
CA GLY A 67 -21.14 -2.08 15.32
C GLY A 67 -22.08 -1.53 16.41
N SER A 68 -22.88 -0.54 16.04
CA SER A 68 -23.87 0.06 16.96
C SER A 68 -25.03 -0.88 17.30
N ASP A 69 -25.28 -1.91 16.52
CA ASP A 69 -26.27 -2.95 16.76
C ASP A 69 -25.59 -4.30 17.10
N ALA A 70 -26.17 -5.00 18.05
CA ALA A 70 -25.70 -6.31 18.46
C ALA A 70 -25.77 -7.30 17.27
N GLY A 71 -24.66 -7.99 17.00
CA GLY A 71 -24.57 -8.96 15.91
C GLY A 71 -24.16 -8.40 14.55
N THR A 72 -23.87 -7.09 14.43
CA THR A 72 -23.15 -6.56 13.27
C THR A 72 -21.66 -6.49 13.62
N GLY A 73 -20.88 -7.37 13.01
CA GLY A 73 -19.42 -7.40 13.17
C GLY A 73 -18.74 -6.38 12.28
N ASP A 74 -17.56 -5.92 12.70
CA ASP A 74 -16.68 -5.05 11.91
C ASP A 74 -16.07 -5.75 10.70
N GLY A 75 -16.17 -7.06 10.64
CA GLY A 75 -15.72 -7.89 9.54
C GLY A 75 -14.86 -9.06 9.98
N ALA A 76 -15.07 -10.19 9.36
CA ALA A 76 -14.19 -11.35 9.47
C ALA A 76 -14.17 -12.11 8.14
N GLY A 77 -13.16 -12.97 7.98
CA GLY A 77 -13.05 -13.79 6.79
C GLY A 77 -11.95 -14.83 6.86
N ILE A 78 -11.95 -15.66 5.82
CA ILE A 78 -10.99 -16.73 5.60
C ILE A 78 -10.56 -16.77 4.14
N LEU A 79 -9.26 -16.93 3.91
CA LEU A 79 -8.62 -17.17 2.62
C LEU A 79 -7.98 -18.56 2.68
N SER A 80 -8.29 -19.42 1.71
CA SER A 80 -7.82 -20.80 1.64
C SER A 80 -7.49 -21.23 0.21
N ASP A 81 -7.02 -22.46 0.03
CA ASP A 81 -7.00 -23.09 -1.30
C ASP A 81 -8.41 -23.08 -1.90
N LEU A 82 -8.49 -23.06 -3.23
CA LEU A 82 -9.72 -23.33 -3.95
C LEU A 82 -10.17 -24.78 -3.65
N PRO A 83 -11.31 -25.01 -2.98
CA PRO A 83 -11.70 -26.35 -2.51
C PRO A 83 -12.26 -27.20 -3.66
N ASP A 84 -11.40 -27.71 -4.53
CA ASP A 84 -11.76 -28.40 -5.78
C ASP A 84 -12.70 -29.60 -5.53
N ALA A 85 -12.44 -30.41 -4.50
CA ALA A 85 -13.29 -31.55 -4.16
C ALA A 85 -14.73 -31.12 -3.80
N PHE A 86 -14.88 -30.05 -3.01
CA PHE A 86 -16.18 -29.48 -2.66
C PHE A 86 -16.89 -28.92 -3.89
N ILE A 87 -16.22 -28.10 -4.70
CA ILE A 87 -16.80 -27.47 -5.87
C ILE A 87 -17.28 -28.53 -6.87
N ARG A 88 -16.48 -29.57 -7.12
CA ARG A 88 -16.88 -30.68 -8.02
C ARG A 88 -18.12 -31.41 -7.52
N ALA A 89 -18.17 -31.71 -6.22
CA ALA A 89 -19.30 -32.40 -5.64
C ALA A 89 -20.59 -31.58 -5.73
N VAL A 90 -20.54 -30.29 -5.35
CA VAL A 90 -21.72 -29.41 -5.42
C VAL A 90 -22.17 -29.18 -6.87
N LEU A 91 -21.24 -29.01 -7.82
CA LEU A 91 -21.62 -28.86 -9.22
C LEU A 91 -22.21 -30.15 -9.81
N ALA A 92 -21.73 -31.31 -9.41
CA ALA A 92 -22.32 -32.57 -9.85
C ALA A 92 -23.78 -32.74 -9.36
N GLU A 93 -24.09 -32.17 -8.19
CA GLU A 93 -25.45 -32.15 -7.63
C GLU A 93 -26.35 -31.09 -8.28
N GLU A 94 -25.87 -29.85 -8.44
CA GLU A 94 -26.68 -28.71 -8.91
C GLU A 94 -26.67 -28.53 -10.43
N PHE A 95 -25.56 -28.88 -11.11
CA PHE A 95 -25.31 -28.65 -12.54
C PHE A 95 -24.65 -29.87 -13.19
N PRO A 96 -25.31 -31.03 -13.25
CA PRO A 96 -24.73 -32.31 -13.70
C PRO A 96 -24.23 -32.28 -15.17
N GLU A 97 -24.63 -31.30 -15.96
CA GLU A 97 -24.17 -31.09 -17.33
C GLU A 97 -22.80 -30.39 -17.39
N VAL A 98 -22.40 -29.69 -16.34
CA VAL A 98 -21.13 -28.93 -16.27
C VAL A 98 -19.95 -29.87 -16.02
N LYS A 99 -19.02 -29.90 -16.94
CA LYS A 99 -17.77 -30.66 -16.80
C LYS A 99 -16.65 -29.70 -16.46
N LEU A 100 -16.19 -29.75 -15.20
CA LEU A 100 -15.01 -28.99 -14.78
C LEU A 100 -13.73 -29.55 -15.41
N PRO A 101 -12.80 -28.68 -15.87
CA PRO A 101 -11.43 -29.08 -16.16
C PRO A 101 -10.74 -29.69 -14.93
N SER A 102 -9.52 -30.21 -15.11
CA SER A 102 -8.68 -30.65 -14.00
C SER A 102 -8.42 -29.51 -13.02
N THR A 103 -8.02 -29.84 -11.79
CA THR A 103 -7.56 -28.87 -10.78
C THR A 103 -6.49 -27.95 -11.38
N GLY A 104 -6.62 -26.65 -11.16
CA GLY A 104 -5.77 -25.61 -11.78
C GLY A 104 -6.15 -25.24 -13.21
N GLY A 105 -7.13 -25.92 -13.84
CA GLY A 105 -7.62 -25.62 -15.19
C GLY A 105 -8.92 -24.80 -15.22
N TYR A 106 -9.43 -24.37 -14.09
CA TYR A 106 -10.56 -23.46 -13.96
C TYR A 106 -10.35 -22.48 -12.82
N ALA A 107 -10.96 -21.30 -12.88
CA ALA A 107 -10.96 -20.30 -11.84
C ALA A 107 -12.36 -20.16 -11.23
N ALA A 108 -12.45 -19.96 -9.92
CA ALA A 108 -13.70 -19.69 -9.26
C ALA A 108 -13.55 -18.54 -8.25
N GLY A 109 -14.66 -17.88 -7.95
CA GLY A 109 -14.68 -16.80 -6.97
C GLY A 109 -16.08 -16.42 -6.55
N LEU A 110 -16.19 -15.84 -5.35
CA LEU A 110 -17.41 -15.25 -4.89
C LEU A 110 -17.65 -13.91 -5.59
N VAL A 111 -18.91 -13.61 -5.90
CA VAL A 111 -19.32 -12.34 -6.50
C VAL A 111 -20.37 -11.69 -5.61
N PHE A 112 -20.12 -10.47 -5.18
CA PHE A 112 -21.06 -9.64 -4.44
C PHE A 112 -21.93 -8.88 -5.41
N LEU A 113 -23.17 -9.31 -5.54
CA LEU A 113 -24.14 -8.88 -6.56
C LEU A 113 -25.23 -7.99 -5.96
N PRO A 114 -25.87 -7.11 -6.78
CA PRO A 114 -27.02 -6.33 -6.37
C PRO A 114 -28.20 -7.18 -5.91
N LYS A 115 -28.98 -6.67 -4.94
CA LYS A 115 -30.18 -7.33 -4.44
C LYS A 115 -31.31 -7.37 -5.48
N ALA A 116 -31.46 -6.32 -6.29
CA ALA A 116 -32.49 -6.25 -7.31
C ALA A 116 -32.23 -7.29 -8.41
N SER A 117 -33.25 -8.11 -8.70
CA SER A 117 -33.12 -9.23 -9.64
C SER A 117 -32.77 -8.79 -11.07
N THR A 118 -33.28 -7.65 -11.53
CA THR A 118 -32.98 -7.08 -12.84
C THR A 118 -31.53 -6.63 -12.95
N GLU A 119 -31.02 -5.92 -11.93
CA GLU A 119 -29.63 -5.46 -11.86
C GLU A 119 -28.67 -6.65 -11.76
N ARG A 120 -29.02 -7.65 -10.95
CA ARG A 120 -28.23 -8.87 -10.81
C ARG A 120 -28.09 -9.64 -12.13
N LYS A 121 -29.19 -9.78 -12.90
CA LYS A 121 -29.14 -10.40 -14.22
C LYS A 121 -28.26 -9.61 -15.20
N ALA A 122 -28.37 -8.28 -15.20
CA ALA A 122 -27.54 -7.42 -16.02
C ALA A 122 -26.07 -7.52 -15.63
N ALA A 123 -25.77 -7.54 -14.32
CA ALA A 123 -24.41 -7.71 -13.80
C ALA A 123 -23.79 -9.04 -14.24
N ARG A 124 -24.51 -10.18 -14.08
CA ARG A 124 -24.02 -11.49 -14.55
C ARG A 124 -23.70 -11.49 -16.04
N TYR A 125 -24.59 -10.89 -16.86
CA TYR A 125 -24.37 -10.81 -18.31
C TYR A 125 -23.10 -10.00 -18.63
N ARG A 126 -22.92 -8.83 -17.98
CA ARG A 126 -21.74 -8.00 -18.21
C ARG A 126 -20.46 -8.66 -17.70
N ILE A 127 -20.51 -9.31 -16.54
CA ILE A 127 -19.38 -10.09 -15.99
C ILE A 127 -18.95 -11.20 -16.96
N ALA A 128 -19.90 -11.97 -17.48
CA ALA A 128 -19.62 -13.02 -18.45
C ALA A 128 -19.01 -12.47 -19.75
N ALA A 129 -19.49 -11.29 -20.21
CA ALA A 129 -18.96 -10.64 -21.40
C ALA A 129 -17.50 -10.18 -21.19
N ILE A 130 -17.18 -9.54 -20.04
CA ILE A 130 -15.82 -9.12 -19.69
C ILE A 130 -14.90 -10.34 -19.58
N ALA A 131 -15.34 -11.40 -18.92
CA ALA A 131 -14.58 -12.64 -18.82
C ALA A 131 -14.27 -13.23 -20.22
N ALA A 132 -15.24 -13.19 -21.13
CA ALA A 132 -15.06 -13.65 -22.50
C ALA A 132 -14.05 -12.80 -23.30
N GLU A 133 -13.99 -11.48 -23.05
CA GLU A 133 -12.99 -10.59 -23.63
C GLU A 133 -11.58 -10.92 -23.13
N GLU A 134 -11.45 -11.41 -21.89
CA GLU A 134 -10.18 -11.87 -21.30
C GLU A 134 -9.90 -13.37 -21.57
N GLY A 135 -10.64 -14.00 -22.49
CA GLY A 135 -10.40 -15.38 -22.91
C GLY A 135 -10.93 -16.44 -21.95
N LEU A 136 -11.90 -16.09 -21.10
CA LEU A 136 -12.58 -17.00 -20.18
C LEU A 136 -14.04 -17.22 -20.59
N GLU A 137 -14.60 -18.38 -20.27
CA GLU A 137 -16.02 -18.66 -20.41
C GLU A 137 -16.63 -19.06 -19.07
N ALA A 138 -17.84 -18.57 -18.79
CA ALA A 138 -18.54 -18.91 -17.57
C ALA A 138 -19.16 -20.31 -17.71
N LEU A 139 -18.74 -21.23 -16.84
CA LEU A 139 -19.26 -22.60 -16.79
C LEU A 139 -20.51 -22.69 -15.94
N ALA A 140 -20.52 -22.04 -14.79
CA ALA A 140 -21.63 -22.10 -13.84
C ALA A 140 -21.72 -20.83 -12.98
N TRP A 141 -22.93 -20.58 -12.50
CA TRP A 141 -23.27 -19.61 -11.47
C TRP A 141 -24.12 -20.30 -10.42
N ARG A 142 -23.62 -20.46 -9.22
CA ARG A 142 -24.38 -21.05 -8.13
C ARG A 142 -24.60 -20.07 -6.99
N ALA A 143 -25.71 -20.21 -6.29
CA ALA A 143 -25.91 -19.47 -5.06
C ALA A 143 -25.01 -20.06 -3.96
N VAL A 144 -24.31 -19.19 -3.22
CA VAL A 144 -23.53 -19.62 -2.04
C VAL A 144 -24.51 -19.85 -0.90
N ALA A 145 -24.36 -20.99 -0.22
CA ALA A 145 -25.21 -21.33 0.91
C ALA A 145 -24.88 -20.43 2.13
N VAL A 146 -25.74 -19.43 2.38
CA VAL A 146 -25.60 -18.47 3.48
C VAL A 146 -26.83 -18.45 4.38
N ARG A 147 -26.63 -18.10 5.65
CA ARG A 147 -27.69 -17.93 6.66
C ARG A 147 -27.79 -16.46 7.09
N PRO A 148 -28.59 -15.62 6.41
CA PRO A 148 -28.69 -14.20 6.75
C PRO A 148 -29.29 -13.92 8.14
N GLU A 149 -29.97 -14.88 8.74
CA GLU A 149 -30.59 -14.77 10.06
C GLU A 149 -29.56 -14.61 11.20
N VAL A 150 -28.31 -15.01 11.01
CA VAL A 150 -27.25 -14.85 12.01
C VAL A 150 -26.68 -13.43 12.04
N LEU A 151 -26.98 -12.61 11.04
CA LEU A 151 -26.48 -11.25 10.91
C LEU A 151 -27.28 -10.25 11.74
N GLY A 152 -26.61 -9.25 12.30
CA GLY A 152 -27.25 -8.03 12.80
C GLY A 152 -28.00 -7.26 11.72
N GLU A 153 -28.82 -6.31 12.14
CA GLU A 153 -29.71 -5.57 11.25
C GLU A 153 -28.94 -4.79 10.18
N SER A 154 -27.91 -4.04 10.58
CA SER A 154 -27.10 -3.22 9.69
C SER A 154 -26.31 -4.08 8.68
N ALA A 155 -25.67 -5.17 9.14
CA ALA A 155 -24.96 -6.09 8.27
C ALA A 155 -25.89 -6.75 7.25
N ARG A 156 -27.09 -7.15 7.67
CA ARG A 156 -28.12 -7.75 6.81
C ARG A 156 -28.66 -6.75 5.80
N ALA A 157 -28.90 -5.51 6.22
CA ALA A 157 -29.37 -4.43 5.33
C ALA A 157 -28.33 -4.14 4.24
N ALA A 158 -27.04 -4.14 4.57
CA ALA A 158 -25.93 -3.90 3.64
C ALA A 158 -25.45 -5.14 2.88
N SER A 159 -25.92 -6.37 3.25
CA SER A 159 -25.41 -7.60 2.64
C SER A 159 -25.69 -7.65 1.13
N PRO A 160 -24.74 -8.05 0.29
CA PRO A 160 -24.98 -8.34 -1.12
C PRO A 160 -25.72 -9.68 -1.30
N VAL A 161 -26.17 -9.97 -2.51
CA VAL A 161 -26.44 -11.35 -2.91
C VAL A 161 -25.12 -11.99 -3.29
N ILE A 162 -24.79 -13.13 -2.69
CA ILE A 162 -23.50 -13.79 -2.89
C ILE A 162 -23.70 -15.01 -3.78
N GLU A 163 -23.00 -15.02 -4.91
CA GLU A 163 -22.96 -16.14 -5.82
C GLU A 163 -21.51 -16.54 -6.10
N GLN A 164 -21.29 -17.80 -6.42
CA GLN A 164 -20.02 -18.27 -6.93
C GLN A 164 -20.08 -18.38 -8.45
N ALA A 165 -19.17 -17.68 -9.10
CA ALA A 165 -18.95 -17.79 -10.53
C ALA A 165 -17.76 -18.68 -10.82
N ILE A 166 -17.89 -19.56 -11.82
CA ILE A 166 -16.88 -20.52 -12.22
C ILE A 166 -16.57 -20.30 -13.69
N PHE A 167 -15.28 -20.13 -14.00
CA PHE A 167 -14.80 -19.83 -15.33
C PHE A 167 -13.72 -20.84 -15.76
N ALA A 168 -13.66 -21.13 -17.04
CA ALA A 168 -12.58 -21.89 -17.66
C ALA A 168 -12.01 -21.14 -18.87
N PRO A 169 -10.86 -21.55 -19.41
CA PRO A 169 -10.35 -21.04 -20.67
C PRO A 169 -11.36 -21.30 -21.79
N ARG A 170 -11.63 -20.26 -22.57
CA ARG A 170 -12.67 -20.28 -23.61
C ARG A 170 -12.39 -21.32 -24.67
N GLY A 171 -13.43 -22.09 -25.04
CA GLY A 171 -13.34 -23.11 -26.08
C GLY A 171 -12.44 -24.30 -25.72
N GLY A 172 -12.17 -24.53 -24.46
CA GLY A 172 -11.33 -25.64 -24.00
C GLY A 172 -9.84 -25.44 -24.31
N GLU A 173 -9.37 -24.19 -24.47
CA GLU A 173 -7.96 -23.87 -24.65
C GLU A 173 -7.12 -24.44 -23.50
N SER A 174 -6.01 -25.11 -23.82
CA SER A 174 -5.08 -25.61 -22.82
C SER A 174 -4.05 -24.52 -22.49
N ILE A 175 -4.14 -23.97 -21.29
CA ILE A 175 -3.19 -23.01 -20.73
C ILE A 175 -2.70 -23.52 -19.39
N ASP A 176 -1.55 -23.05 -18.96
CA ASP A 176 -1.07 -23.34 -17.60
C ASP A 176 -1.82 -22.53 -16.54
N THR A 177 -1.67 -22.93 -15.28
CA THR A 177 -2.38 -22.30 -14.17
C THR A 177 -1.97 -20.83 -13.99
N ASP A 178 -0.71 -20.46 -14.28
CA ASP A 178 -0.24 -19.08 -14.18
C ASP A 178 -0.89 -18.18 -15.23
N GLN A 179 -1.04 -18.67 -16.45
CA GLN A 179 -1.76 -17.97 -17.52
C GLN A 179 -3.23 -17.79 -17.15
N LEU A 180 -3.84 -18.83 -16.54
CA LEU A 180 -5.23 -18.76 -16.07
C LEU A 180 -5.37 -17.73 -14.93
N GLU A 181 -4.46 -17.71 -13.96
CA GLU A 181 -4.42 -16.70 -12.89
C GLU A 181 -4.35 -15.27 -13.46
N ARG A 182 -3.50 -15.03 -14.47
CA ARG A 182 -3.40 -13.72 -15.11
C ARG A 182 -4.68 -13.32 -15.85
N ARG A 183 -5.34 -14.25 -16.54
CA ARG A 183 -6.65 -13.99 -17.18
C ARG A 183 -7.73 -13.71 -16.13
N ALA A 184 -7.75 -14.47 -15.04
CA ALA A 184 -8.68 -14.28 -13.93
C ALA A 184 -8.46 -12.92 -13.22
N TYR A 185 -7.20 -12.54 -12.97
CA TYR A 185 -6.83 -11.22 -12.45
C TYR A 185 -7.34 -10.10 -13.34
N ARG A 186 -7.06 -10.16 -14.64
CA ARG A 186 -7.49 -9.16 -15.62
C ARG A 186 -9.02 -9.06 -15.67
N ALA A 187 -9.70 -10.18 -15.77
CA ALA A 187 -11.16 -10.23 -15.75
C ALA A 187 -11.72 -9.61 -14.46
N ARG A 188 -11.21 -10.01 -13.30
CA ARG A 188 -11.67 -9.50 -11.99
C ARG A 188 -11.49 -7.98 -11.86
N LYS A 189 -10.32 -7.44 -12.19
CA LYS A 189 -10.06 -5.98 -12.12
C LYS A 189 -11.02 -5.21 -13.03
N ARG A 190 -11.20 -5.66 -14.27
CA ARG A 190 -12.13 -5.05 -15.21
C ARG A 190 -13.58 -5.14 -14.73
N ILE A 191 -14.00 -6.30 -14.22
CA ILE A 191 -15.35 -6.48 -13.67
C ILE A 191 -15.61 -5.47 -12.55
N GLN A 192 -14.68 -5.33 -11.61
CA GLN A 192 -14.84 -4.37 -10.52
C GLN A 192 -14.94 -2.92 -11.02
N HIS A 193 -14.11 -2.52 -11.99
CA HIS A 193 -14.14 -1.18 -12.56
C HIS A 193 -15.37 -0.88 -13.41
N GLU A 194 -15.81 -1.85 -14.21
CA GLU A 194 -16.86 -1.63 -15.22
C GLU A 194 -18.27 -1.89 -14.67
N THR A 195 -18.42 -2.74 -13.64
CA THR A 195 -19.75 -3.14 -13.13
C THR A 195 -20.04 -2.65 -11.73
N GLY A 196 -19.01 -2.26 -10.97
CA GLY A 196 -19.12 -1.97 -9.53
C GLY A 196 -19.41 -3.20 -8.66
N CYS A 197 -19.48 -4.41 -9.24
CA CYS A 197 -19.54 -5.65 -8.46
C CYS A 197 -18.18 -5.96 -7.85
N TYR A 198 -18.17 -6.42 -6.61
CA TYR A 198 -16.95 -6.79 -5.92
C TYR A 198 -16.77 -8.31 -5.95
N LEU A 199 -15.54 -8.73 -6.26
CA LEU A 199 -15.13 -10.13 -6.18
C LEU A 199 -14.03 -10.23 -5.13
N PRO A 200 -14.29 -10.87 -3.96
CA PRO A 200 -13.26 -11.12 -2.95
C PRO A 200 -12.04 -11.82 -3.52
N SER A 201 -12.26 -12.78 -4.40
CA SER A 201 -11.23 -13.45 -5.21
C SER A 201 -11.83 -13.93 -6.53
N LEU A 202 -10.98 -14.14 -7.52
CA LEU A 202 -11.24 -14.95 -8.70
C LEU A 202 -9.91 -15.59 -9.08
N SER A 203 -9.77 -16.89 -8.81
CA SER A 203 -8.48 -17.58 -8.88
C SER A 203 -8.68 -19.07 -9.17
N ALA A 204 -7.67 -19.70 -9.78
CA ALA A 204 -7.57 -21.14 -9.92
C ALA A 204 -6.91 -21.82 -8.71
N ARG A 205 -6.40 -21.02 -7.76
CA ARG A 205 -5.61 -21.50 -6.61
C ARG A 205 -6.28 -21.21 -5.27
N THR A 206 -6.91 -20.03 -5.11
CA THR A 206 -7.38 -19.55 -3.81
C THR A 206 -8.83 -19.09 -3.85
N ILE A 207 -9.47 -19.06 -2.68
CA ILE A 207 -10.81 -18.50 -2.51
C ILE A 207 -10.91 -17.73 -1.20
N VAL A 208 -11.71 -16.65 -1.20
CA VAL A 208 -11.93 -15.81 -0.01
C VAL A 208 -13.40 -15.78 0.34
N TYR A 209 -13.72 -16.16 1.58
CA TYR A 209 -15.03 -15.98 2.21
C TYR A 209 -14.91 -14.90 3.27
N LYS A 210 -15.69 -13.82 3.15
CA LYS A 210 -15.61 -12.67 4.08
C LYS A 210 -16.91 -11.86 4.10
N GLY A 211 -17.04 -11.03 5.14
CA GLY A 211 -18.18 -10.12 5.21
C GLY A 211 -18.22 -9.31 6.49
N MET A 212 -19.28 -8.51 6.65
CA MET A 212 -19.59 -7.79 7.89
C MET A 212 -20.18 -8.74 8.94
N VAL A 213 -19.36 -9.67 9.38
CA VAL A 213 -19.68 -10.70 10.36
C VAL A 213 -18.69 -10.61 11.52
N THR A 214 -19.08 -11.10 12.69
CA THR A 214 -18.12 -11.38 13.78
C THR A 214 -17.36 -12.66 13.48
N THR A 215 -16.31 -12.93 14.26
CA THR A 215 -15.54 -14.17 14.16
C THR A 215 -16.43 -15.41 14.38
N LEU A 216 -17.31 -15.36 15.35
CA LEU A 216 -18.27 -16.43 15.68
C LEU A 216 -19.34 -16.63 14.60
N GLN A 217 -19.70 -15.58 13.89
CA GLN A 217 -20.73 -15.64 12.86
C GLN A 217 -20.23 -16.21 11.53
N LEU A 218 -18.93 -16.12 11.22
CA LEU A 218 -18.39 -16.51 9.92
C LEU A 218 -18.75 -17.94 9.51
N PRO A 219 -18.49 -18.98 10.30
CA PRO A 219 -18.87 -20.36 9.96
C PRO A 219 -20.38 -20.58 9.98
N GLY A 220 -21.10 -19.88 10.86
CA GLY A 220 -22.56 -19.92 10.91
C GLY A 220 -23.24 -19.27 9.69
N TYR A 221 -22.63 -18.23 9.13
CA TYR A 221 -23.11 -17.52 7.96
C TYR A 221 -22.81 -18.29 6.66
N TYR A 222 -21.56 -18.72 6.46
CA TYR A 222 -21.12 -19.52 5.31
C TYR A 222 -21.11 -21.01 5.69
N VAL A 223 -22.26 -21.68 5.57
CA VAL A 223 -22.40 -23.09 5.96
C VAL A 223 -21.47 -24.04 5.20
N GLU A 224 -21.00 -23.63 4.03
CA GLU A 224 -20.04 -24.37 3.20
C GLU A 224 -18.69 -24.60 3.89
N LEU A 225 -18.29 -23.72 4.81
CA LEU A 225 -17.05 -23.85 5.56
C LEU A 225 -17.06 -25.03 6.55
N SER A 226 -18.23 -25.60 6.85
CA SER A 226 -18.39 -26.77 7.70
C SER A 226 -18.51 -28.09 6.91
N ASP A 227 -18.41 -28.06 5.59
CA ASP A 227 -18.49 -29.26 4.75
C ASP A 227 -17.11 -29.97 4.76
N GLU A 228 -17.08 -31.27 5.12
CA GLU A 228 -15.85 -32.06 5.19
C GLU A 228 -15.09 -32.15 3.85
N ARG A 229 -15.78 -31.91 2.72
CA ARG A 229 -15.18 -31.86 1.37
C ARG A 229 -14.45 -30.54 1.11
N PHE A 230 -14.68 -29.53 1.96
CA PHE A 230 -13.97 -28.25 1.89
C PHE A 230 -12.58 -28.42 2.53
N ILE A 231 -11.62 -28.85 1.76
CA ILE A 231 -10.24 -29.16 2.17
C ILE A 231 -9.28 -28.11 1.68
N SER A 232 -8.22 -27.85 2.45
CA SER A 232 -7.17 -26.89 2.12
C SER A 232 -5.83 -27.28 2.75
N ARG A 233 -4.73 -26.86 2.11
CA ARG A 233 -3.37 -26.98 2.67
C ARG A 233 -3.07 -25.86 3.67
N PHE A 234 -3.74 -24.74 3.54
CA PHE A 234 -3.58 -23.59 4.41
C PHE A 234 -4.91 -22.85 4.60
N ALA A 235 -4.99 -22.08 5.66
CA ALA A 235 -6.02 -21.06 5.81
C ALA A 235 -5.46 -19.83 6.52
N ILE A 236 -5.80 -18.64 6.01
CA ILE A 236 -5.51 -17.36 6.64
C ILE A 236 -6.81 -16.76 7.11
N VAL A 237 -6.91 -16.40 8.37
CA VAL A 237 -8.10 -15.82 8.99
C VAL A 237 -7.79 -14.46 9.57
N HIS A 238 -8.77 -13.58 9.52
CA HIS A 238 -8.63 -12.23 10.04
C HIS A 238 -9.92 -11.79 10.73
N SER A 239 -9.75 -11.18 11.90
CA SER A 239 -10.80 -10.50 12.64
C SER A 239 -10.63 -9.00 12.53
N ARG A 240 -11.64 -8.33 12.04
CA ARG A 240 -11.75 -6.89 11.86
C ARG A 240 -11.41 -6.38 10.43
N TYR A 241 -11.79 -5.13 10.14
CA TYR A 241 -11.45 -4.37 8.91
C TYR A 241 -10.37 -3.31 9.22
N SER A 242 -9.89 -2.59 8.20
CA SER A 242 -8.94 -1.49 8.39
C SER A 242 -9.58 -0.32 9.15
N THR A 243 -8.91 0.18 10.19
CA THR A 243 -9.40 1.24 11.11
C THR A 243 -9.68 2.58 10.44
N ASN A 244 -9.15 2.84 9.25
CA ASN A 244 -9.25 4.13 8.55
C ASN A 244 -10.45 4.23 7.59
N THR A 245 -11.35 3.24 7.60
CA THR A 245 -12.53 3.19 6.72
C THR A 245 -13.78 2.80 7.50
N PHE A 246 -14.96 3.10 6.95
CA PHE A 246 -16.21 2.57 7.51
C PHE A 246 -16.35 1.08 7.20
N PRO A 247 -16.89 0.27 8.14
CA PRO A 247 -17.14 -1.15 7.90
C PRO A 247 -17.98 -1.37 6.65
N SER A 248 -17.53 -2.29 5.82
CA SER A 248 -18.26 -2.67 4.62
C SER A 248 -17.89 -4.08 4.18
N TRP A 249 -18.81 -4.76 3.48
CA TRP A 249 -18.65 -6.14 3.04
C TRP A 249 -17.36 -6.36 2.23
N HIS A 250 -16.97 -5.41 1.39
CA HIS A 250 -15.80 -5.54 0.52
C HIS A 250 -14.48 -5.22 1.22
N LEU A 251 -14.50 -4.42 2.30
CA LEU A 251 -13.28 -4.04 3.04
C LEU A 251 -12.92 -4.99 4.17
N ALA A 252 -13.80 -5.95 4.52
CA ALA A 252 -13.43 -7.02 5.44
C ALA A 252 -12.19 -7.78 4.94
N GLN A 253 -11.35 -8.21 5.87
CA GLN A 253 -10.17 -9.01 5.56
C GLN A 253 -10.43 -10.51 5.83
N PRO A 254 -9.66 -11.45 5.25
CA PRO A 254 -8.54 -11.22 4.33
C PRO A 254 -8.93 -10.55 3.01
N LEU A 255 -7.93 -9.94 2.38
CA LEU A 255 -8.08 -9.46 1.02
C LEU A 255 -7.77 -10.61 0.03
N ARG A 256 -7.43 -10.27 -1.22
CA ARG A 256 -7.23 -11.27 -2.27
C ARG A 256 -5.98 -12.12 -2.04
N MET A 257 -4.89 -11.50 -1.60
CA MET A 257 -3.60 -12.15 -1.33
C MET A 257 -3.13 -11.94 0.11
N VAL A 258 -3.55 -10.88 0.79
CA VAL A 258 -2.98 -10.47 2.06
C VAL A 258 -4.02 -10.35 3.17
N ALA A 259 -3.61 -10.73 4.38
CA ALA A 259 -4.24 -10.34 5.63
C ALA A 259 -3.24 -9.46 6.41
N HIS A 260 -3.67 -8.28 6.83
CA HIS A 260 -2.82 -7.24 7.38
C HIS A 260 -3.34 -6.77 8.74
N ASN A 261 -2.47 -6.85 9.73
CA ASN A 261 -2.68 -6.27 11.06
C ASN A 261 -1.76 -5.06 11.21
N GLY A 262 -2.32 -3.87 11.08
CA GLY A 262 -1.57 -2.63 11.18
C GLY A 262 -2.15 -1.49 10.36
N GLU A 263 -1.29 -0.54 10.01
CA GLU A 263 -1.61 0.63 9.20
C GLU A 263 -0.44 0.96 8.27
N ILE A 264 -0.74 1.20 7.00
CA ILE A 264 0.24 1.77 6.07
C ILE A 264 0.14 3.29 6.15
N ASN A 265 1.01 3.90 6.92
CA ASN A 265 1.00 5.35 7.17
C ASN A 265 1.30 6.15 5.90
N THR A 266 2.09 5.61 5.00
CA THR A 266 2.52 6.24 3.74
C THR A 266 1.54 6.04 2.58
N VAL A 267 0.41 5.35 2.78
CA VAL A 267 -0.53 4.90 1.73
C VAL A 267 -0.90 5.98 0.73
N ARG A 268 -1.06 7.22 1.17
CA ARG A 268 -1.43 8.32 0.27
C ARG A 268 -0.31 8.64 -0.73
N GLY A 269 0.92 8.66 -0.26
CA GLY A 269 2.12 8.81 -1.09
C GLY A 269 2.25 7.64 -2.07
N ASN A 270 2.11 6.41 -1.56
CA ASN A 270 2.20 5.19 -2.36
C ASN A 270 1.15 5.16 -3.49
N ARG A 271 -0.12 5.48 -3.21
CA ARG A 271 -1.17 5.62 -4.24
C ARG A 271 -0.84 6.67 -5.28
N ASN A 272 -0.31 7.82 -4.85
CA ASN A 272 0.08 8.89 -5.77
C ASN A 272 1.24 8.47 -6.67
N TRP A 273 2.22 7.76 -6.12
CA TRP A 273 3.33 7.20 -6.89
C TRP A 273 2.87 6.13 -7.87
N MET A 274 2.00 5.20 -7.45
CA MET A 274 1.42 4.21 -8.36
C MET A 274 0.67 4.87 -9.51
N ARG A 275 -0.19 5.84 -9.20
CA ARG A 275 -0.90 6.59 -10.24
C ARG A 275 0.03 7.34 -11.20
N ALA A 276 1.15 7.82 -10.67
CA ALA A 276 2.18 8.45 -11.49
C ALA A 276 2.83 7.48 -12.47
N ARG A 277 3.03 6.23 -12.07
CA ARG A 277 3.69 5.19 -12.87
C ARG A 277 2.75 4.50 -13.87
N GLU A 278 1.43 4.59 -13.68
CA GLU A 278 0.43 3.90 -14.51
C GLU A 278 0.63 4.09 -16.01
N SER A 279 1.04 5.29 -16.45
CA SER A 279 1.28 5.57 -17.86
C SER A 279 2.49 4.85 -18.45
N GLN A 280 3.33 4.25 -17.62
CA GLN A 280 4.58 3.61 -18.03
C GLN A 280 4.56 2.10 -17.83
N LEU A 281 3.51 1.57 -17.20
CA LEU A 281 3.37 0.16 -16.98
C LEU A 281 3.28 -0.58 -18.32
N VAL A 282 4.22 -1.46 -18.56
CA VAL A 282 4.29 -2.35 -19.71
C VAL A 282 4.65 -3.74 -19.20
N SER A 283 3.95 -4.75 -19.66
CA SER A 283 4.20 -6.13 -19.26
C SER A 283 3.99 -7.05 -20.45
N ASP A 284 5.00 -7.80 -20.82
CA ASP A 284 4.88 -8.83 -21.85
C ASP A 284 4.01 -10.01 -21.36
N VAL A 285 3.97 -10.22 -20.06
CA VAL A 285 3.24 -11.32 -19.41
C VAL A 285 1.76 -10.99 -19.26
N LEU A 286 1.43 -9.74 -18.86
CA LEU A 286 0.06 -9.28 -18.69
C LEU A 286 -0.55 -8.72 -19.99
N GLY A 287 0.28 -8.38 -20.98
CA GLY A 287 -0.16 -7.70 -22.19
C GLY A 287 -0.59 -6.25 -21.93
N ASP A 288 -1.69 -5.80 -22.54
CA ASP A 288 -2.20 -4.43 -22.35
C ASP A 288 -2.72 -4.24 -20.92
N VAL A 289 -2.02 -3.42 -20.14
CA VAL A 289 -2.37 -3.10 -18.74
C VAL A 289 -3.36 -1.95 -18.59
N ARG A 290 -3.66 -1.21 -19.66
CA ARG A 290 -4.55 -0.03 -19.62
C ARG A 290 -5.95 -0.33 -19.10
N PRO A 291 -6.59 -1.48 -19.43
CA PRO A 291 -7.90 -1.85 -18.88
C PRO A 291 -7.90 -2.11 -17.38
N LEU A 292 -6.72 -2.29 -16.77
CA LEU A 292 -6.56 -2.57 -15.33
C LEU A 292 -6.44 -1.29 -14.49
N LEU A 293 -6.34 -0.11 -15.14
CA LEU A 293 -6.14 1.16 -14.45
C LEU A 293 -7.46 1.77 -13.97
N PRO A 294 -7.48 2.43 -12.79
CA PRO A 294 -6.34 2.60 -11.88
C PRO A 294 -5.98 1.31 -11.13
N ILE A 295 -4.69 1.13 -10.82
CA ILE A 295 -4.25 -0.05 -10.04
C ILE A 295 -4.83 0.00 -8.63
N CYS A 296 -4.62 1.13 -7.91
CA CYS A 296 -5.25 1.33 -6.61
C CYS A 296 -6.67 1.88 -6.79
N SER A 297 -7.65 1.14 -6.36
CA SER A 297 -9.06 1.51 -6.44
C SER A 297 -9.38 2.72 -5.56
N ASP A 298 -10.20 3.65 -6.07
CA ASP A 298 -10.66 4.79 -5.31
C ASP A 298 -11.53 4.33 -4.12
N GLY A 299 -11.30 4.90 -2.93
CA GLY A 299 -12.05 4.55 -1.71
C GLY A 299 -11.64 3.24 -1.04
N GLY A 300 -10.63 2.54 -1.55
CA GLY A 300 -10.04 1.37 -0.89
C GLY A 300 -9.36 1.73 0.44
N SER A 301 -9.24 0.74 1.34
CA SER A 301 -8.39 0.88 2.54
C SER A 301 -6.91 0.90 2.16
N ASP A 302 -6.05 1.21 3.13
CA ASP A 302 -4.59 1.08 2.99
C ASP A 302 -4.20 -0.35 2.62
N SER A 303 -4.71 -1.32 3.35
CA SER A 303 -4.50 -2.75 3.10
C SER A 303 -5.00 -3.18 1.71
N ALA A 304 -6.16 -2.67 1.27
CA ALA A 304 -6.69 -2.98 -0.07
C ALA A 304 -5.78 -2.43 -1.19
N SER A 305 -5.24 -1.23 -1.01
CA SER A 305 -4.29 -0.67 -1.99
C SER A 305 -2.97 -1.43 -2.01
N PHE A 306 -2.50 -1.89 -0.84
CA PHE A 306 -1.34 -2.76 -0.75
C PHE A 306 -1.56 -4.08 -1.49
N ASP A 307 -2.70 -4.75 -1.23
CA ASP A 307 -3.10 -6.00 -1.87
C ASP A 307 -3.17 -5.87 -3.40
N GLU A 308 -3.74 -4.78 -3.91
CA GLU A 308 -3.85 -4.53 -5.35
C GLU A 308 -2.49 -4.33 -6.04
N VAL A 309 -1.54 -3.69 -5.36
CA VAL A 309 -0.17 -3.51 -5.90
C VAL A 309 0.63 -4.80 -5.78
N LEU A 310 0.51 -5.52 -4.66
CA LEU A 310 1.13 -6.84 -4.49
C LEU A 310 0.68 -7.80 -5.59
N GLU A 311 -0.63 -7.86 -5.83
CA GLU A 311 -1.19 -8.71 -6.89
C GLU A 311 -0.66 -8.31 -8.28
N LEU A 312 -0.59 -7.02 -8.59
CA LEU A 312 -0.01 -6.55 -9.85
C LEU A 312 1.43 -7.05 -10.05
N LEU A 313 2.27 -6.92 -9.02
CA LEU A 313 3.68 -7.31 -9.07
C LEU A 313 3.83 -8.82 -9.27
N VAL A 314 3.04 -9.62 -8.56
CA VAL A 314 3.04 -11.09 -8.68
C VAL A 314 2.52 -11.51 -10.05
N MET A 315 1.40 -10.97 -10.50
CA MET A 315 0.82 -11.31 -11.82
C MET A 315 1.73 -10.86 -12.98
N ALA A 316 2.56 -9.83 -12.78
CA ALA A 316 3.58 -9.42 -13.73
C ALA A 316 4.83 -10.30 -13.72
N GLY A 317 4.93 -11.29 -12.82
CA GLY A 317 5.96 -12.34 -12.84
C GLY A 317 7.00 -12.26 -11.72
N ARG A 318 6.84 -11.39 -10.71
CA ARG A 318 7.67 -11.46 -9.51
C ARG A 318 7.16 -12.58 -8.58
N SER A 319 8.08 -13.26 -7.88
CA SER A 319 7.66 -14.15 -6.79
C SER A 319 7.04 -13.36 -5.65
N LEU A 320 6.18 -13.98 -4.87
CA LEU A 320 5.53 -13.35 -3.72
C LEU A 320 6.55 -12.77 -2.71
N PRO A 321 7.61 -13.50 -2.30
CA PRO A 321 8.66 -12.93 -1.43
C PRO A 321 9.37 -11.72 -2.05
N HIS A 322 9.65 -11.74 -3.36
CA HIS A 322 10.28 -10.62 -4.06
C HIS A 322 9.40 -9.36 -4.01
N ALA A 323 8.12 -9.48 -4.36
CA ALA A 323 7.19 -8.37 -4.34
C ALA A 323 7.03 -7.78 -2.93
N LEU A 324 6.95 -8.64 -1.91
CA LEU A 324 6.87 -8.24 -0.51
C LEU A 324 8.16 -7.54 -0.04
N ALA A 325 9.35 -8.05 -0.39
CA ALA A 325 10.63 -7.42 -0.05
C ALA A 325 10.79 -6.02 -0.71
N MET A 326 10.21 -5.82 -1.90
CA MET A 326 10.17 -4.51 -2.55
C MET A 326 9.24 -3.52 -1.83
N MET A 327 8.06 -4.00 -1.41
CA MET A 327 7.03 -3.15 -0.81
C MET A 327 7.30 -2.86 0.67
N VAL A 328 7.84 -3.84 1.40
CA VAL A 328 8.12 -3.79 2.84
C VAL A 328 9.59 -4.16 3.08
N PRO A 329 10.55 -3.32 2.66
CA PRO A 329 11.95 -3.60 2.86
C PRO A 329 12.33 -3.55 4.34
N GLU A 330 13.33 -4.33 4.73
CA GLU A 330 13.98 -4.16 6.04
C GLU A 330 14.80 -2.88 6.11
N ALA A 331 15.18 -2.49 7.32
CA ALA A 331 16.13 -1.39 7.54
C ALA A 331 17.53 -1.87 7.15
N TRP A 332 18.06 -1.41 6.03
CA TRP A 332 19.32 -1.90 5.47
C TRP A 332 20.45 -0.85 5.50
N GLU A 333 20.11 0.43 5.55
CA GLU A 333 21.07 1.51 5.39
C GLU A 333 21.96 1.71 6.63
N SER A 334 21.38 1.54 7.82
CA SER A 334 22.06 1.70 9.10
C SER A 334 22.47 0.37 9.73
N GLU A 335 22.07 -0.76 9.18
CA GLU A 335 22.36 -2.09 9.72
C GLU A 335 23.73 -2.58 9.27
N THR A 336 24.58 -2.92 10.25
CA THR A 336 25.90 -3.48 10.00
C THR A 336 25.84 -5.01 10.10
N GLY A 337 26.21 -5.71 9.05
CA GLY A 337 26.28 -7.18 9.05
C GLY A 337 25.40 -7.86 8.02
N LEU A 338 24.63 -7.11 7.23
CA LEU A 338 23.95 -7.66 6.07
C LEU A 338 24.95 -8.10 5.00
N HIS A 339 24.58 -9.15 4.27
CA HIS A 339 25.41 -9.60 3.13
C HIS A 339 25.40 -8.51 2.03
N PRO A 340 26.54 -8.17 1.40
CA PRO A 340 26.62 -7.13 0.39
C PRO A 340 25.61 -7.30 -0.75
N ASP A 341 25.40 -8.51 -1.25
CA ASP A 341 24.45 -8.78 -2.34
C ASP A 341 23.00 -8.45 -1.92
N LEU A 342 22.67 -8.65 -0.63
CA LEU A 342 21.35 -8.26 -0.08
C LEU A 342 21.22 -6.75 -0.01
N VAL A 343 22.27 -6.04 0.40
CA VAL A 343 22.28 -4.57 0.40
C VAL A 343 22.09 -4.05 -1.02
N ASP A 344 22.79 -4.61 -2.00
CA ASP A 344 22.64 -4.26 -3.41
C ASP A 344 21.21 -4.51 -3.91
N PHE A 345 20.59 -5.63 -3.53
CA PHE A 345 19.18 -5.92 -3.84
C PHE A 345 18.23 -4.86 -3.26
N LEU A 346 18.39 -4.52 -1.98
CA LEU A 346 17.51 -3.57 -1.28
C LEU A 346 17.73 -2.14 -1.82
N GLU A 347 18.99 -1.72 -2.02
CA GLU A 347 19.30 -0.42 -2.62
C GLU A 347 18.70 -0.29 -4.02
N TYR A 348 18.88 -1.30 -4.88
CA TYR A 348 18.32 -1.29 -6.22
C TYR A 348 16.80 -1.12 -6.20
N HIS A 349 16.09 -1.86 -5.34
CA HIS A 349 14.63 -1.80 -5.27
C HIS A 349 14.13 -0.49 -4.65
N SER A 350 14.89 0.14 -3.77
CA SER A 350 14.57 1.48 -3.24
C SER A 350 14.56 2.58 -4.31
N LEU A 351 15.30 2.38 -5.41
CA LEU A 351 15.30 3.30 -6.56
C LEU A 351 14.06 3.11 -7.48
N ILE A 352 13.37 1.99 -7.36
CA ILE A 352 12.20 1.64 -8.18
C ILE A 352 10.90 2.00 -7.47
N MET A 353 10.81 1.65 -6.19
CA MET A 353 9.59 1.76 -5.41
C MET A 353 9.89 2.35 -4.03
N GLU A 354 9.07 3.30 -3.62
CA GLU A 354 9.02 3.76 -2.24
C GLU A 354 8.45 2.68 -1.32
N PRO A 355 8.95 2.58 -0.07
CA PRO A 355 8.41 1.61 0.88
C PRO A 355 6.94 1.91 1.21
N TRP A 356 6.15 0.85 1.37
CA TRP A 356 4.82 0.90 1.97
C TRP A 356 4.99 0.76 3.48
N ASP A 357 5.12 1.89 4.16
CA ASP A 357 5.62 1.96 5.52
C ASP A 357 4.52 2.26 6.54
N GLY A 358 4.68 1.64 7.70
CA GLY A 358 3.80 1.73 8.84
C GLY A 358 3.90 0.47 9.70
N PRO A 359 3.35 0.47 10.93
CA PRO A 359 3.38 -0.71 11.79
C PRO A 359 2.53 -1.82 11.18
N ALA A 360 3.16 -2.91 10.72
CA ALA A 360 2.49 -3.97 9.99
C ALA A 360 2.96 -5.38 10.38
N ALA A 361 2.00 -6.28 10.59
CA ALA A 361 2.20 -7.71 10.52
C ALA A 361 1.32 -8.25 9.39
N MET A 362 1.92 -8.96 8.46
CA MET A 362 1.24 -9.42 7.26
C MET A 362 1.41 -10.92 7.08
N ILE A 363 0.37 -11.57 6.58
CA ILE A 363 0.44 -12.91 6.02
C ILE A 363 -0.15 -12.83 4.62
N ALA A 364 0.62 -13.25 3.63
CA ALA A 364 0.23 -13.21 2.22
C ALA A 364 0.41 -14.57 1.55
N THR A 365 -0.35 -14.81 0.49
CA THR A 365 -0.22 -16.01 -0.34
C THR A 365 -0.65 -15.74 -1.78
N ASP A 366 0.00 -16.42 -2.72
CA ASP A 366 -0.42 -16.54 -4.12
C ASP A 366 -1.04 -17.92 -4.42
N GLY A 367 -1.22 -18.76 -3.38
CA GLY A 367 -1.71 -20.15 -3.47
C GLY A 367 -0.63 -21.19 -3.78
N SER A 368 0.60 -20.76 -4.08
CA SER A 368 1.78 -21.64 -4.18
C SER A 368 2.72 -21.48 -2.99
N GLU A 369 2.88 -20.28 -2.51
CA GLU A 369 3.65 -19.92 -1.33
C GLU A 369 2.80 -19.15 -0.32
N LEU A 370 3.16 -19.29 0.96
CA LEU A 370 2.64 -18.45 2.04
C LEU A 370 3.83 -17.73 2.69
N VAL A 371 3.72 -16.42 2.84
CA VAL A 371 4.77 -15.58 3.45
C VAL A 371 4.19 -14.78 4.60
N ALA A 372 4.83 -14.86 5.76
CA ALA A 372 4.54 -14.03 6.92
C ALA A 372 5.70 -13.08 7.18
N LEU A 373 5.43 -11.80 7.42
CA LEU A 373 6.46 -10.80 7.64
C LEU A 373 6.01 -9.70 8.61
N LEU A 374 6.99 -9.02 9.20
CA LEU A 374 6.79 -7.76 9.90
C LEU A 374 7.46 -6.61 9.13
N ASP A 375 6.91 -5.41 9.31
CA ASP A 375 7.58 -4.18 8.88
C ASP A 375 8.92 -3.98 9.58
N ARG A 376 9.75 -3.09 9.06
CA ARG A 376 11.09 -2.80 9.60
C ARG A 376 11.09 -2.30 11.05
N ASN A 377 10.00 -1.70 11.53
CA ASN A 377 9.87 -1.27 12.92
C ASN A 377 9.52 -2.43 13.86
N GLY A 378 8.78 -3.43 13.37
CA GLY A 378 8.37 -4.60 14.12
C GLY A 378 7.50 -4.29 15.33
N LEU A 379 6.61 -3.29 15.21
CA LEU A 379 5.73 -2.85 16.30
C LEU A 379 4.56 -3.78 16.52
N ARG A 380 4.16 -4.52 15.50
CA ARG A 380 3.09 -5.52 15.59
C ARG A 380 3.66 -6.88 15.96
N PRO A 381 2.99 -7.66 16.82
CA PRO A 381 3.45 -9.00 17.16
C PRO A 381 3.18 -10.01 16.06
N GLY A 382 4.10 -10.94 15.86
CA GLY A 382 3.93 -12.12 15.03
C GLY A 382 4.56 -13.33 15.71
N ARG A 383 3.78 -14.37 15.99
CA ARG A 383 4.22 -15.61 16.66
C ARG A 383 4.01 -16.78 15.73
N PHE A 384 4.85 -17.79 15.85
CA PHE A 384 4.62 -19.05 15.15
C PHE A 384 4.96 -20.25 16.04
N LEU A 385 4.31 -21.36 15.76
CA LEU A 385 4.64 -22.67 16.30
C LEU A 385 4.50 -23.74 15.22
N VAL A 386 5.28 -24.79 15.37
CA VAL A 386 5.23 -25.99 14.52
C VAL A 386 4.98 -27.20 15.41
N THR A 387 4.05 -28.04 15.01
CA THR A 387 3.72 -29.28 15.73
C THR A 387 4.40 -30.50 15.12
N SER A 388 4.51 -31.58 15.90
CA SER A 388 5.15 -32.83 15.48
C SER A 388 4.40 -33.57 14.36
N ASP A 389 3.14 -33.26 14.16
CA ASP A 389 2.28 -33.76 13.09
C ASP A 389 2.23 -32.84 11.86
N GLY A 390 3.14 -31.85 11.81
CA GLY A 390 3.35 -31.03 10.62
C GLY A 390 2.35 -29.87 10.46
N ILE A 391 1.78 -29.34 11.53
CA ILE A 391 0.97 -28.12 11.48
C ILE A 391 1.83 -26.92 11.87
N LEU A 392 1.84 -25.89 11.02
CA LEU A 392 2.39 -24.57 11.32
C LEU A 392 1.23 -23.63 11.65
N VAL A 393 1.32 -22.96 12.78
CA VAL A 393 0.41 -21.87 13.17
C VAL A 393 1.20 -20.58 13.22
N ILE A 394 0.73 -19.55 12.54
CA ILE A 394 1.29 -18.18 12.60
C ILE A 394 0.16 -17.26 13.06
N ALA A 395 0.38 -16.47 14.11
CA ALA A 395 -0.67 -15.59 14.63
C ALA A 395 -0.11 -14.31 15.25
N SER A 396 -0.99 -13.32 15.38
CA SER A 396 -0.69 -12.06 16.08
C SER A 396 -0.45 -12.26 17.57
N GLU A 397 -0.92 -13.36 18.15
CA GLU A 397 -0.71 -13.71 19.57
C GLU A 397 -0.52 -15.21 19.77
N THR A 398 -0.10 -15.60 20.98
CA THR A 398 -0.04 -17.00 21.38
C THR A 398 -1.37 -17.45 21.95
N GLY A 399 -1.67 -18.76 21.86
CA GLY A 399 -2.87 -19.35 22.44
C GLY A 399 -4.12 -19.24 21.57
N VAL A 400 -3.95 -18.90 20.28
CA VAL A 400 -5.06 -18.94 19.30
C VAL A 400 -5.57 -20.36 19.06
N LEU A 401 -4.76 -21.38 19.37
CA LEU A 401 -5.11 -22.79 19.38
C LEU A 401 -4.58 -23.42 20.64
N ASP A 402 -5.34 -24.34 21.22
CA ASP A 402 -4.91 -25.16 22.38
C ASP A 402 -4.08 -26.35 21.89
N VAL A 403 -2.77 -26.13 21.78
CA VAL A 403 -1.81 -27.16 21.35
C VAL A 403 -1.05 -27.70 22.55
N ALA A 404 -1.17 -29.00 22.79
CA ALA A 404 -0.45 -29.68 23.87
C ALA A 404 1.06 -29.44 23.76
N PRO A 405 1.76 -29.04 24.83
CA PRO A 405 3.18 -28.68 24.78
C PRO A 405 4.08 -29.77 24.18
N GLU A 406 3.71 -31.03 24.33
CA GLU A 406 4.45 -32.18 23.82
C GLU A 406 4.41 -32.30 22.29
N ARG A 407 3.39 -31.70 21.67
CA ARG A 407 3.27 -31.65 20.22
C ARG A 407 4.10 -30.52 19.60
N VAL A 408 4.50 -29.50 20.37
CA VAL A 408 5.24 -28.34 19.86
C VAL A 408 6.71 -28.67 19.69
N ILE A 409 7.20 -28.79 18.45
CA ILE A 409 8.59 -29.07 18.14
C ILE A 409 9.42 -27.80 17.86
N ARG A 410 8.77 -26.72 17.41
CA ARG A 410 9.40 -25.43 17.17
C ARG A 410 8.43 -24.30 17.49
N ARG A 411 8.93 -23.23 18.08
CA ARG A 411 8.17 -21.99 18.30
C ARG A 411 9.09 -20.79 18.17
N GLY A 412 8.52 -19.67 17.76
CA GLY A 412 9.30 -18.44 17.60
C GLY A 412 8.43 -17.21 17.44
N ARG A 413 9.10 -16.12 17.20
CA ARG A 413 8.48 -14.85 16.82
C ARG A 413 9.10 -14.34 15.50
N LEU A 414 8.30 -13.70 14.68
CA LEU A 414 8.81 -12.94 13.56
C LEU A 414 9.62 -11.74 14.11
N GLN A 415 10.72 -11.45 13.46
CA GLN A 415 11.57 -10.32 13.79
C GLN A 415 11.24 -9.11 12.92
N PRO A 416 11.57 -7.88 13.34
CA PRO A 416 11.43 -6.69 12.51
C PRO A 416 12.11 -6.86 11.15
N GLY A 417 11.41 -6.51 10.07
CA GLY A 417 11.93 -6.61 8.70
C GLY A 417 12.20 -8.02 8.19
N ARG A 418 11.84 -9.05 8.96
CA ARG A 418 12.10 -10.46 8.62
C ARG A 418 10.85 -11.16 8.12
N MET A 419 11.05 -12.13 7.24
CA MET A 419 9.99 -12.96 6.67
C MET A 419 10.19 -14.45 6.96
N LEU A 420 9.09 -15.19 6.92
CA LEU A 420 9.02 -16.63 6.98
C LEU A 420 8.19 -17.10 5.80
N ALA A 421 8.76 -17.88 4.90
CA ALA A 421 8.07 -18.40 3.73
C ALA A 421 7.83 -19.90 3.86
N VAL A 422 6.73 -20.37 3.28
CA VAL A 422 6.38 -21.80 3.19
C VAL A 422 5.95 -22.11 1.76
N ASP A 423 6.62 -23.09 1.15
CA ASP A 423 6.15 -23.70 -0.09
C ASP A 423 4.97 -24.61 0.23
N LEU A 424 3.80 -24.32 -0.32
CA LEU A 424 2.55 -25.01 0.03
C LEU A 424 2.43 -26.40 -0.60
N ALA A 425 3.26 -26.73 -1.62
CA ALA A 425 3.25 -28.04 -2.25
C ALA A 425 4.14 -29.04 -1.49
N THR A 426 5.28 -28.56 -0.99
CA THR A 426 6.27 -29.42 -0.30
C THR A 426 6.21 -29.31 1.21
N GLY A 427 5.60 -28.24 1.75
CA GLY A 427 5.63 -27.92 3.17
C GLY A 427 6.98 -27.39 3.67
N GLU A 428 7.92 -27.10 2.76
CA GLU A 428 9.24 -26.57 3.10
C GLU A 428 9.12 -25.15 3.69
N MET A 429 9.67 -24.99 4.88
CA MET A 429 9.78 -23.70 5.56
C MET A 429 11.14 -23.08 5.24
N ARG A 430 11.15 -21.88 4.69
CA ARG A 430 12.34 -21.06 4.43
C ARG A 430 12.33 -19.86 5.36
N ASP A 431 13.42 -19.68 6.09
CA ASP A 431 13.62 -18.50 6.92
C ASP A 431 14.04 -17.28 6.10
N ASP A 432 14.13 -16.16 6.75
CA ASP A 432 14.48 -14.88 6.13
C ASP A 432 15.80 -14.91 5.37
N ASP A 433 16.84 -15.52 5.97
CA ASP A 433 18.17 -15.56 5.38
C ASP A 433 18.19 -16.41 4.10
N ALA A 434 17.46 -17.52 4.08
CA ALA A 434 17.33 -18.37 2.88
C ALA A 434 16.58 -17.62 1.77
N VAL A 435 15.44 -17.00 2.09
CA VAL A 435 14.64 -16.26 1.11
C VAL A 435 15.43 -15.08 0.54
N LYS A 436 16.04 -14.26 1.39
CA LYS A 436 16.77 -13.06 0.94
C LYS A 436 18.05 -13.39 0.19
N THR A 437 18.72 -14.51 0.54
CA THR A 437 19.86 -15.02 -0.26
C THR A 437 19.43 -15.36 -1.68
N GLU A 438 18.30 -16.05 -1.84
CA GLU A 438 17.75 -16.35 -3.15
C GLU A 438 17.42 -15.06 -3.94
N LEU A 439 16.72 -14.10 -3.32
CA LEU A 439 16.35 -12.84 -3.95
C LEU A 439 17.57 -12.02 -4.39
N SER A 440 18.62 -11.99 -3.57
CA SER A 440 19.85 -11.26 -3.88
C SER A 440 20.59 -11.79 -5.10
N GLN A 441 20.35 -13.05 -5.48
CA GLN A 441 21.00 -13.73 -6.60
C GLN A 441 20.19 -13.73 -7.91
N LEU A 442 18.96 -13.19 -7.91
CA LEU A 442 18.08 -13.20 -9.08
C LEU A 442 18.61 -12.38 -10.26
N ALA A 443 19.42 -11.35 -10.00
CA ALA A 443 20.02 -10.52 -11.04
C ALA A 443 21.31 -9.86 -10.50
N PRO A 444 22.16 -9.29 -11.37
CA PRO A 444 23.41 -8.65 -10.97
C PRO A 444 23.16 -7.24 -10.43
N TRP A 445 22.42 -7.13 -9.32
CA TRP A 445 21.98 -5.86 -8.74
C TRP A 445 23.13 -4.90 -8.47
N GLY A 446 24.23 -5.40 -7.91
CA GLY A 446 25.41 -4.60 -7.59
C GLY A 446 26.14 -4.10 -8.85
N ASP A 447 26.15 -4.87 -9.95
CA ASP A 447 26.72 -4.39 -11.22
C ASP A 447 25.89 -3.23 -11.76
N TRP A 448 24.57 -3.39 -11.79
CA TRP A 448 23.65 -2.33 -12.25
C TRP A 448 23.76 -1.04 -11.42
N LEU A 449 23.89 -1.18 -10.10
CA LEU A 449 24.11 -0.03 -9.21
C LEU A 449 25.46 0.64 -9.46
N ARG A 450 26.55 -0.13 -9.64
CA ARG A 450 27.89 0.42 -9.92
C ARG A 450 27.97 1.18 -11.24
N GLU A 451 27.25 0.71 -12.25
CA GLU A 451 27.23 1.31 -13.58
C GLU A 451 26.28 2.50 -13.69
N GLY A 452 25.15 2.45 -12.98
CA GLY A 452 24.06 3.41 -13.13
C GLY A 452 24.04 4.54 -12.14
N ARG A 453 24.36 4.26 -10.88
CA ARG A 453 24.26 5.19 -9.75
C ARG A 453 25.29 6.33 -9.88
N ILE A 454 24.83 7.57 -9.71
CA ILE A 454 25.65 8.76 -9.73
C ILE A 454 25.54 9.43 -8.36
N ARG A 455 26.66 9.57 -7.65
CA ARG A 455 26.68 10.33 -6.41
C ARG A 455 26.72 11.82 -6.71
N LEU A 456 25.99 12.61 -5.94
CA LEU A 456 25.98 14.08 -6.12
C LEU A 456 27.40 14.68 -6.01
N THR A 457 28.27 14.09 -5.18
CA THR A 457 29.67 14.48 -5.01
C THR A 457 30.52 14.24 -6.26
N ASP A 458 30.10 13.30 -7.13
CA ASP A 458 30.85 12.98 -8.35
C ASP A 458 30.55 13.97 -9.48
N LEU A 459 29.49 14.79 -9.31
CA LEU A 459 29.16 15.84 -10.25
C LEU A 459 30.11 17.05 -10.11
N PRO A 460 30.52 17.67 -11.23
CA PRO A 460 31.41 18.82 -11.20
C PRO A 460 30.86 19.97 -10.36
N GLU A 461 31.74 20.64 -9.62
CA GLU A 461 31.36 21.86 -8.92
C GLU A 461 30.92 22.95 -9.89
N ARG A 462 29.91 23.70 -9.48
CA ARG A 462 29.30 24.79 -10.28
C ARG A 462 29.07 26.00 -9.41
N GLU A 463 29.26 27.16 -10.01
CA GLU A 463 28.96 28.44 -9.35
C GLU A 463 27.48 28.60 -9.08
N HIS A 464 27.15 29.14 -7.94
CA HIS A 464 25.77 29.48 -7.54
C HIS A 464 25.72 30.94 -7.05
N LEU A 465 24.50 31.48 -6.97
CA LEU A 465 24.29 32.84 -6.50
C LEU A 465 24.52 32.95 -4.98
N VAL A 466 25.56 33.63 -4.56
CA VAL A 466 25.84 33.97 -3.18
C VAL A 466 25.21 35.32 -2.83
N HIS A 467 24.40 35.34 -1.77
CA HIS A 467 23.78 36.57 -1.31
C HIS A 467 24.63 37.33 -0.30
N PRO A 468 24.77 38.67 -0.40
CA PRO A 468 25.52 39.44 0.59
C PRO A 468 24.94 39.29 2.01
N PRO A 469 25.78 39.12 3.05
CA PRO A 469 25.32 39.02 4.44
C PRO A 469 24.42 40.18 4.88
N ALA A 470 24.68 41.40 4.41
CA ALA A 470 23.88 42.58 4.69
C ALA A 470 22.39 42.48 4.24
N SER A 471 22.08 41.55 3.35
CA SER A 471 20.68 41.31 2.91
C SER A 471 19.93 40.29 3.77
N THR A 472 20.60 39.58 4.67
CA THR A 472 20.05 38.44 5.41
C THR A 472 18.78 38.78 6.20
N SER A 473 18.81 39.79 7.06
CA SER A 473 17.63 40.12 7.90
C SER A 473 16.44 40.57 7.07
N ARG A 474 16.66 41.28 5.95
CA ARG A 474 15.57 41.67 5.02
C ARG A 474 14.98 40.43 4.35
N ARG A 475 15.83 39.51 3.92
CA ARG A 475 15.39 38.26 3.28
C ARG A 475 14.64 37.38 4.27
N GLN A 476 15.15 37.18 5.49
CA GLN A 476 14.46 36.44 6.55
C GLN A 476 13.05 36.97 6.79
N ARG A 477 12.91 38.30 6.97
CA ARG A 477 11.59 38.92 7.11
C ARG A 477 10.70 38.74 5.89
N THR A 478 11.28 38.80 4.70
CA THR A 478 10.54 38.60 3.44
C THR A 478 10.02 37.16 3.34
N PHE A 479 10.80 36.16 3.81
CA PHE A 479 10.38 34.75 3.89
C PHE A 479 9.50 34.45 5.11
N GLY A 480 9.10 35.44 5.89
CA GLY A 480 8.16 35.29 6.98
C GLY A 480 8.75 34.79 8.30
N TYR A 481 10.08 34.67 8.42
CA TYR A 481 10.72 34.28 9.67
C TYR A 481 10.52 35.37 10.73
N THR A 482 10.08 34.93 11.91
CA THR A 482 10.02 35.78 13.11
C THR A 482 11.34 35.73 13.88
N GLU A 483 11.57 36.72 14.76
CA GLU A 483 12.73 36.69 15.65
C GLU A 483 12.68 35.51 16.63
N GLU A 484 11.46 35.09 17.00
CA GLU A 484 11.26 33.91 17.85
C GLU A 484 11.70 32.63 17.16
N GLU A 485 11.25 32.41 15.91
CA GLU A 485 11.66 31.26 15.10
C GLU A 485 13.17 31.24 14.86
N LEU A 486 13.77 32.38 14.57
CA LEU A 486 15.22 32.47 14.42
C LEU A 486 15.97 32.09 15.69
N ARG A 487 15.47 32.51 16.86
CA ARG A 487 16.11 32.23 18.15
C ARG A 487 15.87 30.82 18.64
N LEU A 488 14.63 30.29 18.53
CA LEU A 488 14.24 29.03 19.14
C LEU A 488 14.38 27.83 18.21
N LEU A 489 14.31 28.04 16.90
CA LEU A 489 14.40 26.96 15.91
C LEU A 489 15.71 27.01 15.14
N ILE A 490 15.96 28.10 14.39
CA ILE A 490 17.08 28.16 13.46
C ILE A 490 18.44 28.26 14.16
N THR A 491 18.53 29.07 15.24
CA THR A 491 19.82 29.23 15.95
C THR A 491 20.29 27.94 16.61
N PRO A 492 19.47 27.14 17.31
CA PRO A 492 19.91 25.83 17.83
C PRO A 492 20.34 24.88 16.70
N MET A 493 19.59 24.81 15.59
CA MET A 493 19.99 23.98 14.45
C MET A 493 21.37 24.36 13.90
N ALA A 494 21.61 25.67 13.73
CA ALA A 494 22.90 26.17 13.22
C ALA A 494 24.06 26.00 14.21
N ARG A 495 23.81 26.10 15.52
CA ARG A 495 24.82 26.01 16.55
C ARG A 495 25.17 24.58 16.91
N ASP A 496 24.15 23.75 17.08
CA ASP A 496 24.27 22.43 17.70
C ASP A 496 24.22 21.28 16.67
N GLY A 497 23.82 21.57 15.44
CA GLY A 497 23.66 20.57 14.36
C GLY A 497 22.52 19.56 14.60
N ILE A 498 21.58 19.93 15.47
CA ILE A 498 20.44 19.08 15.83
C ILE A 498 19.13 19.83 15.60
N GLU A 499 18.06 19.08 15.34
CA GLU A 499 16.74 19.63 15.24
C GLU A 499 16.21 20.00 16.64
N PRO A 500 15.62 21.20 16.83
CA PRO A 500 15.04 21.60 18.10
C PRO A 500 13.76 20.81 18.37
N LEU A 501 13.46 20.55 19.62
CA LEU A 501 12.20 19.95 20.04
C LEU A 501 11.06 20.88 19.67
N ALA A 502 10.19 20.45 18.78
CA ALA A 502 9.01 21.17 18.32
C ALA A 502 7.92 20.16 17.88
N ALA A 503 6.67 20.59 17.96
CA ALA A 503 5.58 19.83 17.35
C ALA A 503 5.66 19.92 15.84
N MET A 504 5.47 18.78 15.15
CA MET A 504 5.38 18.74 13.70
C MET A 504 4.00 19.23 13.25
N GLY A 505 3.99 20.35 12.50
CA GLY A 505 2.76 20.95 12.01
C GLY A 505 1.96 21.66 13.10
N THR A 506 0.91 22.29 12.69
CA THR A 506 -0.06 22.95 13.56
C THR A 506 -1.42 22.98 12.89
N ASP A 507 -2.46 22.70 13.65
CA ASP A 507 -3.87 22.86 13.28
C ASP A 507 -4.49 24.11 13.90
N THR A 508 -3.66 24.97 14.49
CA THR A 508 -4.11 26.26 15.06
C THR A 508 -4.77 27.10 13.97
N PRO A 509 -6.01 27.54 14.15
CA PRO A 509 -6.71 28.37 13.18
C PRO A 509 -5.95 29.66 12.86
N ILE A 510 -5.94 30.05 11.59
CA ILE A 510 -5.34 31.30 11.17
C ILE A 510 -6.15 32.46 11.70
N ALA A 511 -5.48 33.43 12.35
CA ALA A 511 -6.15 34.61 12.92
C ALA A 511 -6.74 35.48 11.81
N VAL A 512 -8.08 35.48 11.69
CA VAL A 512 -8.83 36.17 10.62
C VAL A 512 -8.66 37.70 10.66
N LEU A 513 -8.42 38.26 11.85
CA LEU A 513 -8.26 39.71 12.07
C LEU A 513 -6.81 40.18 12.04
N SER A 514 -5.88 39.33 11.64
CA SER A 514 -4.47 39.65 11.53
C SER A 514 -4.12 40.20 10.16
N ASP A 515 -3.42 41.33 10.11
CA ASP A 515 -2.85 41.87 8.88
C ASP A 515 -1.49 41.20 8.50
N ARG A 516 -1.02 40.24 9.30
CA ARG A 516 0.21 39.54 9.05
C ARG A 516 0.08 38.68 7.78
N PRO A 517 0.93 38.88 6.77
CA PRO A 517 0.93 38.02 5.59
C PRO A 517 1.38 36.60 6.01
N ARG A 518 0.61 35.61 5.58
CA ARG A 518 0.91 34.20 5.80
C ARG A 518 1.48 33.59 4.53
N LEU A 519 2.43 32.67 4.72
CA LEU A 519 2.91 31.85 3.63
C LEU A 519 1.85 30.81 3.25
N VAL A 520 1.84 30.39 1.99
CA VAL A 520 0.90 29.36 1.53
C VAL A 520 1.04 28.05 2.31
N PHE A 521 2.21 27.76 2.83
CA PHE A 521 2.49 26.57 3.65
C PHE A 521 1.74 26.55 4.98
N ASP A 522 1.42 27.72 5.55
CA ASP A 522 0.65 27.82 6.78
C ASP A 522 -0.81 27.30 6.63
N TYR A 523 -1.26 27.07 5.39
CA TYR A 523 -2.61 26.56 5.09
C TYR A 523 -2.62 25.06 4.81
N PHE A 524 -1.46 24.40 4.82
CA PHE A 524 -1.37 22.96 4.60
C PHE A 524 -1.37 22.21 5.94
N VAL A 525 -1.96 21.02 5.91
CA VAL A 525 -1.98 20.10 7.03
C VAL A 525 -1.36 18.77 6.63
N GLN A 526 -0.83 18.08 7.61
CA GLN A 526 -0.32 16.71 7.41
C GLN A 526 -1.45 15.79 6.98
N GLN A 527 -1.15 14.86 6.09
CA GLN A 527 -2.13 13.98 5.46
C GLN A 527 -1.78 12.49 5.61
N PHE A 528 -0.68 12.16 6.27
CA PHE A 528 -0.34 10.78 6.58
C PHE A 528 -1.03 10.34 7.88
N ALA A 529 -1.35 9.05 7.99
CA ALA A 529 -1.82 8.47 9.23
C ALA A 529 -0.68 8.50 10.26
N GLN A 530 -1.01 8.88 11.50
CA GLN A 530 -0.04 8.96 12.57
C GLN A 530 -0.67 8.45 13.87
N VAL A 531 0.03 7.56 14.57
CA VAL A 531 -0.39 7.11 15.89
C VAL A 531 -0.24 8.24 16.91
N THR A 532 -1.13 8.30 17.90
CA THR A 532 -1.15 9.37 18.91
C THR A 532 0.13 9.39 19.74
N ASN A 533 0.66 8.23 20.11
CA ASN A 533 1.91 8.06 20.83
C ASN A 533 2.81 7.10 20.04
N PRO A 534 3.57 7.59 19.06
CA PRO A 534 4.45 6.72 18.28
C PRO A 534 5.46 6.06 19.21
N PRO A 535 5.60 4.71 19.14
CA PRO A 535 6.52 3.97 20.00
C PRO A 535 7.97 4.00 19.49
N LEU A 536 8.29 4.95 18.63
CA LEU A 536 9.62 5.19 18.10
C LEU A 536 10.28 6.34 18.86
N ASP A 537 11.41 6.08 19.46
CA ASP A 537 12.32 7.11 19.98
C ASP A 537 13.35 7.51 18.91
N ALA A 538 14.09 8.59 19.17
CA ALA A 538 15.05 9.13 18.21
C ALA A 538 16.17 8.13 17.84
N LEU A 539 16.56 7.24 18.74
CA LEU A 539 17.60 6.23 18.47
C LEU A 539 17.06 5.13 17.54
N ARG A 540 15.84 4.71 17.78
CA ARG A 540 15.18 3.71 16.94
C ARG A 540 14.85 4.27 15.57
N GLU A 541 14.41 5.52 15.50
CA GLU A 541 14.14 6.22 14.26
C GLU A 541 15.40 6.29 13.38
N GLU A 542 16.56 6.59 13.97
CA GLU A 542 17.85 6.60 13.25
C GLU A 542 18.20 5.23 12.62
N LEU A 543 17.80 4.14 13.28
CA LEU A 543 18.06 2.79 12.77
C LEU A 543 17.12 2.36 11.65
N VAL A 544 15.85 2.75 11.72
CA VAL A 544 14.80 2.19 10.85
C VAL A 544 14.32 3.14 9.76
N THR A 545 14.68 4.43 9.82
CA THR A 545 14.30 5.40 8.78
C THR A 545 15.51 5.81 7.96
N SER A 546 15.27 6.22 6.72
CA SER A 546 16.28 6.76 5.83
C SER A 546 15.80 8.02 5.15
N LEU A 547 16.74 8.92 4.86
CA LEU A 547 16.53 10.12 4.08
C LEU A 547 17.20 10.05 2.71
N LEU A 548 17.86 8.93 2.41
CA LEU A 548 18.49 8.69 1.11
C LEU A 548 17.42 8.73 0.02
N THR A 549 17.69 9.46 -1.04
CA THR A 549 16.73 9.70 -2.11
C THR A 549 17.41 9.59 -3.46
N GLY A 550 16.91 8.70 -4.32
CA GLY A 550 17.28 8.65 -5.72
C GLY A 550 16.43 9.63 -6.55
N ILE A 551 17.04 10.47 -7.35
CA ILE A 551 16.37 11.33 -8.31
C ILE A 551 16.86 11.06 -9.73
N GLY A 552 15.94 11.02 -10.68
CA GLY A 552 16.24 10.75 -12.08
C GLY A 552 15.10 10.06 -12.81
N PRO A 553 15.31 9.64 -14.05
CA PRO A 553 14.33 8.87 -14.81
C PRO A 553 14.03 7.54 -14.10
N GLN A 554 12.75 7.23 -13.96
CA GLN A 554 12.32 5.91 -13.50
C GLN A 554 11.90 5.07 -14.71
N ALA A 555 12.32 3.81 -14.74
CA ALA A 555 11.91 2.87 -15.76
C ALA A 555 10.57 2.18 -15.39
N ASN A 556 10.18 1.17 -16.16
CA ASN A 556 8.94 0.43 -15.94
C ASN A 556 9.00 -0.41 -14.64
N LEU A 557 8.08 -0.18 -13.71
CA LEU A 557 8.01 -0.89 -12.43
C LEU A 557 7.93 -2.42 -12.57
N LEU A 558 7.31 -2.92 -13.65
CA LEU A 558 7.02 -4.35 -13.80
C LEU A 558 8.22 -5.17 -14.33
N THR A 559 9.30 -4.51 -14.71
CA THR A 559 10.52 -5.17 -15.21
C THR A 559 11.72 -4.77 -14.36
N ALA A 560 12.70 -5.68 -14.25
CA ALA A 560 14.00 -5.37 -13.67
C ALA A 560 15.01 -5.09 -14.81
N SER A 561 15.73 -3.98 -14.73
CA SER A 561 16.78 -3.63 -15.70
C SER A 561 17.81 -2.68 -15.11
N ALA A 562 18.99 -2.58 -15.73
CA ALA A 562 20.02 -1.61 -15.34
C ALA A 562 19.56 -0.15 -15.44
N ASP A 563 18.55 0.15 -16.26
CA ASP A 563 18.05 1.52 -16.43
C ASP A 563 17.49 2.15 -15.15
N HIS A 564 16.98 1.30 -14.23
CA HIS A 564 16.47 1.78 -12.93
C HIS A 564 17.54 2.37 -12.03
N ALA A 565 18.77 1.85 -12.12
CA ALA A 565 19.88 2.29 -11.29
C ALA A 565 20.43 3.66 -11.71
N ARG A 566 20.04 4.19 -12.90
CA ARG A 566 20.55 5.46 -13.42
C ARG A 566 19.91 6.67 -12.76
N GLN A 567 20.29 6.90 -11.51
CA GLN A 567 19.76 7.99 -10.70
C GLN A 567 20.90 8.73 -9.98
N VAL A 568 20.66 10.00 -9.68
CA VAL A 568 21.53 10.79 -8.78
C VAL A 568 21.08 10.53 -7.36
N ILE A 569 22.00 10.06 -6.53
CA ILE A 569 21.72 9.75 -5.13
C ILE A 569 22.02 10.97 -4.27
N LEU A 570 21.03 11.35 -3.49
CA LEU A 570 21.08 12.40 -2.48
C LEU A 570 21.06 11.76 -1.09
N ASP A 571 21.99 12.09 -0.26
CA ASP A 571 22.03 11.63 1.14
C ASP A 571 20.88 12.23 1.97
N PHE A 572 20.34 13.35 1.51
CA PHE A 572 19.28 14.09 2.18
C PHE A 572 18.37 14.80 1.14
N PRO A 573 17.03 14.78 1.31
CA PRO A 573 16.10 15.35 0.33
C PRO A 573 16.13 16.89 0.27
N VAL A 574 16.68 17.57 1.29
CA VAL A 574 16.88 19.01 1.32
C VAL A 574 18.31 19.30 0.95
N ILE A 575 18.51 19.97 -0.18
CA ILE A 575 19.84 20.23 -0.74
C ILE A 575 20.20 21.72 -0.67
N ASN A 576 21.49 22.01 -0.60
CA ASN A 576 22.02 23.37 -0.63
C ASN A 576 22.16 23.91 -2.07
N ASN A 577 22.63 25.15 -2.19
CA ASN A 577 22.80 25.80 -3.50
C ASN A 577 23.87 25.13 -4.36
N ASP A 578 24.93 24.60 -3.77
CA ASP A 578 26.01 23.90 -4.50
C ASP A 578 25.45 22.61 -5.13
N ALA A 579 24.75 21.82 -4.34
CA ALA A 579 24.09 20.61 -4.79
C ALA A 579 23.08 20.89 -5.93
N LEU A 580 22.25 21.92 -5.76
CA LEU A 580 21.29 22.33 -6.81
C LEU A 580 22.01 22.76 -8.08
N ALA A 581 23.10 23.53 -7.96
CA ALA A 581 23.87 23.97 -9.13
C ALA A 581 24.48 22.78 -9.90
N ARG A 582 24.99 21.78 -9.19
CA ARG A 582 25.48 20.52 -9.79
C ARG A 582 24.38 19.80 -10.59
N ILE A 583 23.18 19.70 -10.03
CA ILE A 583 22.02 19.05 -10.68
C ILE A 583 21.57 19.87 -11.90
N GLN A 584 21.50 21.21 -11.79
CA GLN A 584 21.08 22.07 -12.90
C GLN A 584 22.04 22.01 -14.11
N HIS A 585 23.29 21.65 -13.88
CA HIS A 585 24.30 21.48 -14.93
C HIS A 585 24.61 19.98 -15.19
N PHE A 586 23.69 19.09 -14.83
CA PHE A 586 23.87 17.66 -15.03
C PHE A 586 23.99 17.28 -16.50
N GLY A 587 25.13 16.66 -16.84
CA GLY A 587 25.36 16.15 -18.18
C GLY A 587 25.24 17.22 -19.25
N GLU A 588 25.86 18.43 -19.01
CA GLU A 588 25.93 19.49 -19.99
C GLU A 588 26.40 18.94 -21.35
N ASP A 589 25.47 18.91 -22.28
CA ASP A 589 25.68 18.55 -23.67
C ASP A 589 25.19 19.73 -24.51
N PRO A 590 26.01 20.28 -25.41
CA PRO A 590 25.60 21.39 -26.25
C PRO A 590 24.36 21.08 -27.10
N GLU A 591 24.11 19.81 -27.41
CA GLU A 591 22.99 19.39 -28.25
C GLU A 591 21.76 18.91 -27.44
N ARG A 592 21.90 18.71 -26.12
CA ARG A 592 20.82 18.16 -25.31
C ARG A 592 20.85 18.67 -23.88
N GLU A 593 19.86 19.48 -23.54
CA GLU A 593 19.63 19.93 -22.16
C GLU A 593 18.98 18.82 -21.33
N ARG A 594 19.76 18.17 -20.45
CA ARG A 594 19.28 17.06 -19.59
C ARG A 594 18.63 17.55 -18.29
N ALA A 595 18.96 18.76 -17.83
CA ALA A 595 18.36 19.39 -16.67
C ALA A 595 17.78 20.75 -17.05
N VAL A 596 16.46 20.90 -16.97
CA VAL A 596 15.74 22.12 -17.39
C VAL A 596 15.18 22.83 -16.17
N THR A 597 15.45 24.15 -16.07
CA THR A 597 14.89 24.99 -15.01
C THR A 597 13.68 25.78 -15.52
N ILE A 598 12.52 25.49 -15.00
CA ILE A 598 11.25 26.15 -15.28
C ILE A 598 10.96 27.19 -14.20
N ARG A 599 10.73 28.44 -14.59
CA ARG A 599 10.55 29.57 -13.68
C ARG A 599 9.07 29.80 -13.39
N GLY A 600 8.70 29.83 -12.10
CA GLY A 600 7.33 30.11 -11.61
C GLY A 600 6.99 31.58 -11.48
N LEU A 601 7.75 32.48 -12.11
CA LEU A 601 7.54 33.94 -12.01
C LEU A 601 6.39 34.40 -12.88
N TYR A 602 5.55 35.28 -12.36
CA TYR A 602 4.47 35.95 -13.09
C TYR A 602 4.37 37.43 -12.68
N PRO A 603 3.86 38.32 -13.55
CA PRO A 603 3.67 39.74 -13.22
C PRO A 603 2.62 39.91 -12.09
N VAL A 604 2.97 40.68 -11.07
CA VAL A 604 2.10 40.90 -9.90
C VAL A 604 0.80 41.62 -10.30
N ASP A 605 0.84 42.47 -11.30
CA ASP A 605 -0.30 43.24 -11.78
C ASP A 605 -1.47 42.38 -12.30
N PHE A 606 -1.20 41.14 -12.67
CA PHE A 606 -2.21 40.20 -13.13
C PHE A 606 -2.81 39.33 -12.01
N ALA A 607 -2.35 39.50 -10.77
CA ALA A 607 -2.86 38.82 -9.58
C ALA A 607 -3.17 37.32 -9.79
N ALA A 608 -4.36 36.85 -9.40
CA ALA A 608 -4.75 35.45 -9.51
C ALA A 608 -4.74 34.91 -10.94
N LYS A 609 -5.12 35.73 -11.94
CA LYS A 609 -5.07 35.32 -13.35
C LYS A 609 -3.63 35.07 -13.81
N GLY A 610 -2.70 35.95 -13.47
CA GLY A 610 -1.29 35.79 -13.83
C GLY A 610 -0.69 34.51 -13.23
N LEU A 611 -1.07 34.16 -11.98
CA LEU A 611 -0.68 32.89 -11.37
C LEU A 611 -1.24 31.68 -12.13
N ALA A 612 -2.54 31.71 -12.47
CA ALA A 612 -3.19 30.62 -13.18
C ALA A 612 -2.57 30.39 -14.57
N ASP A 613 -2.37 31.46 -15.35
CA ASP A 613 -1.76 31.40 -16.68
C ASP A 613 -0.31 30.89 -16.59
N ARG A 614 0.44 31.31 -15.56
CA ARG A 614 1.82 30.82 -15.36
C ARG A 614 1.88 29.35 -15.00
N LEU A 615 0.99 28.88 -14.13
CA LEU A 615 0.91 27.46 -13.79
C LEU A 615 0.62 26.59 -15.02
N GLU A 616 -0.28 27.04 -15.89
CA GLU A 616 -0.58 26.34 -17.12
C GLU A 616 0.62 26.32 -18.07
N ALA A 617 1.31 27.47 -18.25
CA ALA A 617 2.52 27.57 -19.04
C ALA A 617 3.65 26.66 -18.51
N MET A 618 3.83 26.59 -17.17
CA MET A 618 4.82 25.69 -16.56
C MET A 618 4.53 24.21 -16.86
N CYS A 619 3.27 23.81 -16.94
CA CYS A 619 2.90 22.45 -17.33
C CYS A 619 3.34 22.15 -18.78
N TRP A 620 3.08 23.08 -19.70
CA TRP A 620 3.49 22.92 -21.08
C TRP A 620 5.00 22.90 -21.23
N GLU A 621 5.71 23.80 -20.55
CA GLU A 621 7.18 23.84 -20.54
C GLU A 621 7.78 22.52 -20.01
N ALA A 622 7.21 21.97 -18.92
CA ALA A 622 7.64 20.69 -18.36
C ALA A 622 7.42 19.54 -19.35
N SER A 623 6.25 19.48 -19.99
CA SER A 623 5.95 18.45 -20.99
C SER A 623 6.89 18.54 -22.17
N ALA A 624 7.11 19.74 -22.70
CA ALA A 624 8.02 19.96 -23.81
C ALA A 624 9.48 19.61 -23.45
N ALA A 625 9.93 19.96 -22.26
CA ALA A 625 11.26 19.58 -21.76
C ALA A 625 11.43 18.06 -21.70
N ILE A 626 10.43 17.34 -21.18
CA ILE A 626 10.45 15.87 -21.10
C ILE A 626 10.48 15.25 -22.53
N GLU A 627 9.66 15.77 -23.43
CA GLU A 627 9.63 15.31 -24.83
C GLU A 627 10.98 15.55 -25.53
N ALA A 628 11.65 16.66 -25.21
CA ALA A 628 12.99 16.97 -25.70
C ALA A 628 14.08 16.10 -25.03
N GLY A 629 13.75 15.34 -24.00
CA GLY A 629 14.64 14.39 -23.34
C GLY A 629 15.28 14.89 -22.06
N ALA A 630 14.70 15.89 -21.39
CA ALA A 630 15.13 16.28 -20.05
C ALA A 630 14.96 15.14 -19.07
N GLU A 631 15.96 14.92 -18.25
CA GLU A 631 15.99 13.92 -17.17
C GLU A 631 15.64 14.55 -15.82
N PHE A 632 15.90 15.85 -15.68
CA PHE A 632 15.58 16.65 -14.50
C PHE A 632 14.79 17.89 -14.87
N VAL A 633 13.74 18.17 -14.12
CA VAL A 633 12.98 19.41 -14.21
C VAL A 633 13.02 20.11 -12.86
N VAL A 634 13.66 21.29 -12.83
CA VAL A 634 13.78 22.12 -11.64
C VAL A 634 12.74 23.22 -11.68
N LEU A 635 11.79 23.24 -10.77
CA LEU A 635 10.83 24.33 -10.61
C LEU A 635 11.46 25.40 -9.71
N SER A 636 11.56 26.64 -10.20
CA SER A 636 12.23 27.72 -9.48
C SER A 636 11.41 29.01 -9.52
N ASP A 637 11.32 29.68 -8.39
CA ASP A 637 10.79 31.04 -8.26
C ASP A 637 11.89 32.12 -8.27
N ARG A 638 13.14 31.74 -8.49
CA ARG A 638 14.25 32.67 -8.58
C ARG A 638 14.24 33.40 -9.92
N PRO A 639 14.49 34.72 -9.94
CA PRO A 639 14.71 35.45 -11.20
C PRO A 639 15.99 34.95 -11.88
N ARG A 640 16.07 35.11 -13.22
CA ARG A 640 17.32 34.84 -13.93
C ARG A 640 18.43 35.71 -13.31
N ALA A 641 19.61 35.15 -13.11
CA ALA A 641 20.79 35.98 -12.81
C ALA A 641 20.99 36.94 -14.00
N VAL A 642 20.52 38.15 -13.84
CA VAL A 642 20.74 39.20 -14.83
C VAL A 642 22.15 39.74 -14.59
N ALA A 643 23.00 39.72 -15.59
CA ALA A 643 24.29 40.44 -15.51
C ALA A 643 24.02 41.85 -14.98
N ALA A 644 24.86 42.35 -14.11
CA ALA A 644 24.65 43.56 -13.30
C ALA A 644 24.25 44.86 -14.04
N ARG A 645 24.05 44.83 -15.36
CA ARG A 645 23.66 45.95 -16.18
C ARG A 645 22.16 46.23 -16.26
N ASP A 646 21.26 45.30 -15.89
CA ASP A 646 19.81 45.41 -16.05
C ASP A 646 19.01 45.61 -14.74
N LEU A 647 19.69 45.83 -13.61
CA LEU A 647 19.06 45.95 -12.28
C LEU A 647 18.36 47.32 -12.01
N GLY A 648 18.07 48.08 -13.07
CA GLY A 648 17.49 49.42 -12.90
C GLY A 648 15.99 49.50 -12.58
N ARG A 649 15.19 48.47 -12.84
CA ARG A 649 13.73 48.54 -12.73
C ARG A 649 13.03 47.17 -12.42
N ALA A 650 13.38 46.51 -11.37
CA ALA A 650 12.55 45.38 -10.92
C ALA A 650 12.19 45.55 -9.46
N SER A 651 10.92 45.67 -9.17
CA SER A 651 10.39 45.52 -7.81
C SER A 651 10.73 44.14 -7.27
N PRO A 652 11.06 44.00 -5.98
CA PRO A 652 11.48 42.71 -5.43
C PRO A 652 10.32 41.70 -5.52
N PRO A 653 10.60 40.48 -6.01
CA PRO A 653 9.59 39.44 -6.05
C PRO A 653 9.19 39.04 -4.64
N HIS A 654 7.92 38.73 -4.48
CA HIS A 654 7.40 38.10 -3.27
C HIS A 654 8.14 36.77 -3.03
N PRO A 655 8.72 36.54 -1.86
CA PRO A 655 9.54 35.36 -1.63
C PRO A 655 8.68 34.16 -1.35
N ARG A 656 8.68 33.25 -2.26
CA ARG A 656 8.11 31.93 -2.06
C ARG A 656 8.90 30.94 -2.90
N GLY A 657 9.55 30.00 -2.28
CA GLY A 657 10.13 28.97 -3.05
C GLY A 657 10.88 27.90 -2.32
N ALA A 658 10.42 26.73 -2.54
CA ALA A 658 11.24 25.55 -2.50
C ALA A 658 11.59 25.18 -3.94
N ALA A 659 12.86 24.93 -4.22
CA ALA A 659 13.24 24.25 -5.44
C ALA A 659 12.93 22.76 -5.24
N HIS A 660 12.05 22.24 -6.05
CA HIS A 660 11.79 20.79 -6.08
C HIS A 660 12.49 20.23 -7.31
N ALA A 661 13.46 19.35 -7.09
CA ALA A 661 13.97 18.51 -8.16
C ALA A 661 13.00 17.33 -8.32
N CYS A 662 12.38 17.25 -9.46
CA CYS A 662 11.48 16.14 -9.79
C CYS A 662 12.12 15.31 -10.89
N GLY A 663 12.38 14.04 -10.61
CA GLY A 663 12.80 13.09 -11.63
C GLY A 663 11.66 12.87 -12.63
N THR A 664 11.96 12.92 -13.91
CA THR A 664 10.98 12.77 -14.97
C THR A 664 11.19 11.49 -15.77
N HIS A 665 10.09 10.90 -16.13
CA HIS A 665 9.99 9.63 -16.83
C HIS A 665 10.30 9.71 -18.32
N ARG A 666 11.02 8.74 -18.82
CA ARG A 666 11.34 8.58 -20.23
C ARG A 666 10.31 7.72 -20.97
N ARG A 667 9.76 8.30 -22.03
CA ARG A 667 8.96 7.72 -23.12
C ARG A 667 7.70 6.91 -22.77
N GLY A 668 6.56 7.55 -22.90
CA GLY A 668 5.37 6.91 -23.44
C GLY A 668 5.19 7.34 -24.90
N ARG A 669 5.10 6.40 -25.81
CA ARG A 669 4.57 6.66 -27.15
C ARG A 669 3.15 7.19 -27.01
N ARG A 670 2.88 8.34 -27.69
CA ARG A 670 1.58 8.92 -27.97
C ARG A 670 0.48 8.60 -26.95
N CYS A 671 0.34 9.44 -25.94
CA CYS A 671 -0.93 9.60 -25.25
C CYS A 671 -1.96 10.16 -26.25
N ALA A 672 -2.77 9.27 -26.82
CA ALA A 672 -4.04 9.68 -27.36
C ALA A 672 -4.92 10.10 -26.17
N ARG A 673 -5.07 11.41 -25.96
CA ARG A 673 -6.12 12.03 -25.15
C ARG A 673 -6.21 11.62 -23.66
N GLY A 674 -5.14 11.81 -22.94
CA GLY A 674 -5.13 11.83 -21.49
C GLY A 674 -4.04 12.79 -21.06
N THR A 675 -4.35 14.07 -21.08
CA THR A 675 -3.41 15.16 -20.83
C THR A 675 -2.78 15.12 -19.43
N PRO A 676 -1.55 15.64 -19.27
CA PRO A 676 -0.90 15.92 -17.98
C PRO A 676 -1.70 16.81 -17.02
N ARG A 677 -2.89 17.22 -17.39
CA ARG A 677 -3.83 18.00 -16.58
C ARG A 677 -4.08 17.43 -15.18
N CYS A 678 -4.02 16.09 -15.01
CA CYS A 678 -4.38 15.46 -13.74
C CYS A 678 -3.45 15.75 -12.56
N ARG A 679 -2.19 16.12 -12.75
CA ARG A 679 -1.27 16.37 -11.63
C ARG A 679 -1.34 17.78 -11.06
N ILE A 680 -1.62 18.75 -11.88
CA ILE A 680 -1.73 20.15 -11.46
C ILE A 680 -3.19 20.52 -11.18
N ASP A 681 -4.16 19.88 -11.86
CA ASP A 681 -5.58 20.04 -11.53
C ASP A 681 -5.92 19.63 -10.10
N ARG A 682 -5.18 18.66 -9.48
CA ARG A 682 -5.36 18.36 -8.06
C ARG A 682 -4.80 19.43 -7.11
N ILE A 683 -3.77 20.16 -7.49
CA ILE A 683 -3.33 21.35 -6.76
C ILE A 683 -4.33 22.50 -7.02
N ARG A 684 -4.88 22.58 -8.23
CA ARG A 684 -5.89 23.58 -8.64
C ARG A 684 -7.24 23.37 -7.94
N CYS A 685 -7.74 22.13 -7.83
CA CYS A 685 -9.05 21.83 -7.22
C CYS A 685 -9.14 22.13 -5.72
N ARG A 686 -8.03 22.23 -5.00
CA ARG A 686 -8.07 22.59 -3.56
C ARG A 686 -7.86 24.07 -3.25
N CYS A 687 -7.31 24.82 -4.20
CA CYS A 687 -7.10 26.26 -4.04
C CYS A 687 -8.20 27.14 -4.66
N GLY A 688 -9.16 26.58 -5.38
CA GLY A 688 -10.10 27.32 -6.22
C GLY A 688 -11.59 27.06 -6.04
N GLU A 689 -12.02 26.17 -5.16
CA GLU A 689 -13.47 26.10 -4.85
C GLU A 689 -13.82 27.14 -3.78
N PRO A 690 -14.72 28.08 -4.07
CA PRO A 690 -15.25 28.96 -3.03
C PRO A 690 -16.04 28.13 -2.03
N VAL A 691 -15.73 28.28 -0.76
CA VAL A 691 -16.53 27.76 0.34
C VAL A 691 -17.98 28.24 0.12
N PRO A 692 -18.98 27.35 0.04
CA PRO A 692 -20.37 27.77 -0.08
C PRO A 692 -20.73 28.66 1.10
N ARG A 693 -21.18 29.88 0.84
CA ARG A 693 -21.71 30.74 1.88
C ARG A 693 -22.96 30.08 2.44
N ASP A 694 -23.10 30.04 3.76
CA ASP A 694 -24.21 29.45 4.53
C ASP A 694 -25.60 30.04 4.24
N GLY A 695 -25.82 30.73 3.13
CA GLY A 695 -27.07 31.33 2.70
C GLY A 695 -27.97 30.45 1.82
N ASP A 696 -27.44 29.44 1.14
CA ASP A 696 -28.22 28.74 0.12
C ASP A 696 -28.90 27.43 0.58
N ARG A 697 -28.91 27.12 1.87
CA ARG A 697 -29.57 25.92 2.42
C ARG A 697 -31.07 26.09 2.77
N ARG A 698 -31.73 27.13 2.32
CA ARG A 698 -33.18 27.35 2.63
C ARG A 698 -34.14 27.24 1.44
N ALA A 699 -33.75 26.62 0.33
CA ALA A 699 -34.64 26.50 -0.83
C ALA A 699 -34.63 25.08 -1.45
N ALA A 700 -34.62 24.03 -0.64
CA ALA A 700 -34.94 22.68 -1.11
C ALA A 700 -35.64 21.89 0.00
N GLY A 701 -36.89 22.24 0.25
CA GLY A 701 -37.78 21.59 1.20
C GLY A 701 -39.19 22.08 1.07
N ALA A 702 -39.85 21.76 -0.03
CA ALA A 702 -41.28 21.67 -0.21
C ALA A 702 -41.58 20.63 -1.30
#